data_7c88d179cbc214f255cc7986d8ffa0a7
#
_entry.id   7c88d179cbc214f255cc7986d8ffa0a7
#
_cell.length_a   1.000
_cell.length_b   1.000
_cell.length_c   1.000
_cell.angle_alpha   90.00
_cell.angle_beta   90.00
_cell.angle_gamma   90.00
#
_symmetry.space_group_name_H-M   'P 1'
#
loop_
_entity.id
_entity.type
_entity.pdbx_description
1 polymer ?
#
loop_
_entity_poly.entity_id
_entity_poly.type
_entity_poly.pdbx_seq_one_letter_code
_entity_poly.pdbx_strand_id
1 'polypeptide(L)'
;MGIQTSLDALSGATRIVEAMRLADELAFEASREPGLRTLRVLASALHGDDDVAAIAATHALGQIVDDSADRALTALLSHEHGFLREHAAWVLGARIPHFDAVGRLMGMVVDGGFGGMIAQRSLEQWANTAPEHVAVGLEGALLGVDDPDARYRLIETLGLIRGEGPDRRLISAARDGGEHPLVRTAAVAALGQRRGDDRVSRLLDELVRDDDPAIADVARLALIDLAAGPIRTRNASGPLTVAQLFLHANVDAHLSAAGSGDNGGVATLLVRLGDALIDDGNDNDDDDDNNSGGGDRHPADDEQHANSVGRVLTLSRGSVDEAITSVADIAANADGHRYGRIPLLTPTVSSATAWPQRVAARRGIRRVLRAAGSVDLLHLRMAEVGSLAASDVARELDIPVVFTVAPDPHAVIQSMDSAGSLTRSTFGTADEREHFWFRARLVQRLASNANHTVLFPRPQLRQDMRALVGIDIDSHPERHTIVPEGIDLRVVDRAVQEARGHADGAEASPALAELRALIETLPAERRRLPLLVSVGRFHRVKGMAAIVSAWQGSAAADRANLLLIGGNLRHPSSDEREQLEAIETVVPAARHREAGLLLPGHQPNDTVARWVAAARIGLPGLSAGNGVYVCGSLKEEFGIALLEAMATGLLVVGPDGGGPATYVEHGVTGFLTRTWDEAALTTAIDRALATAASETSPDRPARSRAVVEQSFTIQAMATALSRVYDGVRRETADSEWPVIAA
;
A
#
# COMPACT_ATOMS: atom_id res chain seq x y z
N MET A 1 9.54 35.55 3.88
CA MET A 1 8.78 36.22 2.76
C MET A 1 7.43 36.65 3.33
N GLY A 2 6.72 37.63 2.78
CA GLY A 2 5.36 37.91 3.25
C GLY A 2 4.34 36.97 2.62
N ILE A 3 3.17 36.83 3.24
CA ILE A 3 2.11 35.87 2.81
C ILE A 3 1.76 35.96 1.32
N GLN A 4 1.68 37.18 0.75
CA GLN A 4 1.38 37.38 -0.67
C GLN A 4 2.49 36.82 -1.56
N THR A 5 3.76 37.02 -1.19
CA THR A 5 4.90 36.53 -1.97
C THR A 5 4.95 34.98 -1.96
N SER A 6 4.60 34.35 -0.83
CA SER A 6 4.53 32.89 -0.74
C SER A 6 3.37 32.33 -1.56
N LEU A 7 2.21 33.01 -1.57
CA LEU A 7 1.08 32.63 -2.42
C LEU A 7 1.42 32.83 -3.92
N ASP A 8 2.06 33.93 -4.28
CA ASP A 8 2.48 34.20 -5.66
C ASP A 8 3.52 33.14 -6.14
N ALA A 9 4.45 32.75 -5.27
CA ALA A 9 5.41 31.67 -5.56
C ALA A 9 4.71 30.33 -5.79
N LEU A 10 3.76 29.98 -4.92
CA LEU A 10 2.95 28.76 -5.08
C LEU A 10 2.15 28.78 -6.38
N SER A 11 1.48 29.90 -6.68
CA SER A 11 0.68 30.06 -7.90
C SER A 11 1.53 30.09 -9.16
N GLY A 12 2.78 30.54 -9.07
CA GLY A 12 3.76 30.56 -10.16
C GLY A 12 4.49 29.23 -10.36
N ALA A 13 4.33 28.25 -9.48
CA ALA A 13 4.95 26.93 -9.61
C ALA A 13 4.47 26.22 -10.89
N THR A 14 5.43 25.71 -11.67
CA THR A 14 5.15 25.07 -12.96
C THR A 14 4.62 23.64 -12.83
N ARG A 15 4.82 23.01 -11.68
CA ARG A 15 4.42 21.64 -11.38
C ARG A 15 3.56 21.59 -10.13
N ILE A 16 2.56 20.69 -10.15
CA ILE A 16 1.62 20.49 -9.01
C ILE A 16 2.36 20.07 -7.76
N VAL A 17 3.28 19.11 -7.85
CA VAL A 17 4.06 18.61 -6.70
C VAL A 17 4.93 19.72 -6.09
N GLU A 18 5.49 20.62 -6.90
CA GLU A 18 6.22 21.78 -6.44
C GLU A 18 5.30 22.75 -5.68
N ALA A 19 4.10 23.03 -6.23
CA ALA A 19 3.10 23.86 -5.55
C ALA A 19 2.66 23.25 -4.20
N MET A 20 2.47 21.92 -4.14
CA MET A 20 2.16 21.21 -2.88
C MET A 20 3.28 21.38 -1.83
N ARG A 21 4.53 21.42 -2.24
CA ARG A 21 5.67 21.70 -1.34
C ARG A 21 5.68 23.15 -0.86
N LEU A 22 5.44 24.10 -1.76
CA LEU A 22 5.36 25.53 -1.41
C LEU A 22 4.17 25.86 -0.48
N ALA A 23 3.19 24.98 -0.39
CA ALA A 23 2.10 25.11 0.57
C ALA A 23 2.58 25.09 2.03
N ASP A 24 3.70 24.43 2.34
CA ASP A 24 4.29 24.45 3.69
C ASP A 24 4.89 25.82 4.02
N GLU A 25 5.52 26.46 3.04
CA GLU A 25 6.04 27.83 3.18
C GLU A 25 4.90 28.84 3.36
N LEU A 26 3.80 28.67 2.61
CA LEU A 26 2.61 29.49 2.78
C LEU A 26 2.00 29.33 4.18
N ALA A 27 1.89 28.10 4.67
CA ALA A 27 1.38 27.79 6.00
C ALA A 27 2.29 28.36 7.11
N PHE A 28 3.60 28.26 6.93
CA PHE A 28 4.59 28.83 7.85
C PHE A 28 4.49 30.37 7.92
N GLU A 29 4.43 31.06 6.77
CA GLU A 29 4.26 32.54 6.75
C GLU A 29 2.91 32.96 7.34
N ALA A 30 1.84 32.19 7.13
CA ALA A 30 0.54 32.46 7.75
C ALA A 30 0.61 32.38 9.29
N SER A 31 1.38 31.44 9.84
CA SER A 31 1.58 31.32 11.28
C SER A 31 2.37 32.49 11.88
N ARG A 32 3.28 33.09 11.11
CA ARG A 32 4.14 34.19 11.56
C ARG A 32 3.46 35.55 11.52
N GLU A 33 2.56 35.75 10.57
CA GLU A 33 1.86 37.03 10.35
C GLU A 33 0.33 36.84 10.45
N PRO A 34 -0.21 36.35 11.58
CA PRO A 34 -1.63 36.16 11.74
C PRO A 34 -2.32 37.55 11.81
N GLY A 35 -3.20 37.83 10.85
CA GLY A 35 -3.92 39.08 10.85
C GLY A 35 -4.92 39.23 9.69
N LEU A 36 -5.72 40.29 9.71
CA LEU A 36 -6.78 40.54 8.72
C LEU A 36 -6.26 40.54 7.26
N ARG A 37 -5.02 41.00 7.04
CA ARG A 37 -4.41 40.99 5.70
C ARG A 37 -4.19 39.59 5.23
N THR A 38 -3.57 38.73 6.07
CA THR A 38 -3.32 37.34 5.78
C THR A 38 -4.61 36.57 5.53
N LEU A 39 -5.62 36.78 6.39
CA LEU A 39 -6.94 36.16 6.21
C LEU A 39 -7.59 36.56 4.87
N ARG A 40 -7.48 37.84 4.43
CA ARG A 40 -8.02 38.26 3.14
C ARG A 40 -7.28 37.63 1.96
N VAL A 41 -5.96 37.56 2.02
CA VAL A 41 -5.15 36.90 0.98
C VAL A 41 -5.53 35.43 0.83
N LEU A 42 -5.62 34.71 1.94
CA LEU A 42 -6.01 33.28 1.93
C LEU A 42 -7.49 33.12 1.49
N ALA A 43 -8.40 33.98 1.95
CA ALA A 43 -9.78 33.93 1.51
C ALA A 43 -9.93 34.18 0.00
N SER A 44 -9.10 35.04 -0.58
CA SER A 44 -9.10 35.27 -2.04
C SER A 44 -8.66 33.99 -2.79
N ALA A 45 -7.69 33.25 -2.28
CA ALA A 45 -7.22 32.00 -2.90
C ALA A 45 -8.28 30.90 -2.85
N LEU A 46 -9.15 30.87 -1.82
CA LEU A 46 -10.26 29.90 -1.71
C LEU A 46 -11.34 30.06 -2.79
N HIS A 47 -11.44 31.22 -3.41
CA HIS A 47 -12.45 31.52 -4.43
C HIS A 47 -11.87 31.58 -5.85
N GLY A 48 -10.59 31.23 -6.02
CA GLY A 48 -9.92 31.21 -7.32
C GLY A 48 -10.15 29.89 -8.06
N ASP A 49 -9.77 29.86 -9.34
CA ASP A 49 -9.86 28.67 -10.21
C ASP A 49 -8.67 27.70 -10.03
N ASP A 50 -7.82 27.93 -9.01
CA ASP A 50 -6.64 27.12 -8.71
C ASP A 50 -6.90 26.27 -7.46
N ASP A 51 -7.33 25.03 -7.67
CA ASP A 51 -7.66 24.09 -6.60
C ASP A 51 -6.47 23.82 -5.66
N VAL A 52 -5.25 23.79 -6.21
CA VAL A 52 -4.02 23.58 -5.42
C VAL A 52 -3.78 24.75 -4.46
N ALA A 53 -3.99 25.99 -4.94
CA ALA A 53 -3.88 27.17 -4.11
C ALA A 53 -5.01 27.24 -3.06
N ALA A 54 -6.22 26.81 -3.40
CA ALA A 54 -7.36 26.77 -2.47
C ALA A 54 -7.11 25.75 -1.33
N ILE A 55 -6.60 24.56 -1.65
CA ILE A 55 -6.21 23.57 -0.65
C ILE A 55 -5.08 24.10 0.24
N ALA A 56 -4.03 24.67 -0.35
CA ALA A 56 -2.92 25.27 0.38
C ALA A 56 -3.38 26.38 1.33
N ALA A 57 -4.30 27.26 0.86
CA ALA A 57 -4.90 28.32 1.67
C ALA A 57 -5.71 27.75 2.85
N THR A 58 -6.44 26.64 2.64
CA THR A 58 -7.16 25.95 3.72
C THR A 58 -6.20 25.44 4.81
N HIS A 59 -5.08 24.83 4.41
CA HIS A 59 -4.05 24.39 5.36
C HIS A 59 -3.33 25.55 6.05
N ALA A 60 -3.08 26.65 5.32
CA ALA A 60 -2.49 27.86 5.89
C ALA A 60 -3.42 28.55 6.92
N LEU A 61 -4.74 28.58 6.68
CA LEU A 61 -5.72 29.03 7.67
C LEU A 61 -5.64 28.22 8.97
N GLY A 62 -5.35 26.93 8.87
CA GLY A 62 -5.16 26.06 10.02
C GLY A 62 -4.01 26.45 10.94
N GLN A 63 -3.03 27.22 10.46
CA GLN A 63 -1.89 27.69 11.24
C GLN A 63 -2.16 29.03 11.94
N ILE A 64 -3.26 29.70 11.63
CA ILE A 64 -3.63 30.98 12.23
C ILE A 64 -4.47 30.73 13.47
N VAL A 65 -3.95 31.08 14.65
CA VAL A 65 -4.67 30.96 15.93
C VAL A 65 -5.53 32.21 16.13
N ASP A 66 -6.71 32.23 15.50
CA ASP A 66 -7.67 33.34 15.56
C ASP A 66 -9.09 32.82 15.27
N ASP A 67 -10.09 33.34 15.99
CA ASP A 67 -11.51 32.98 15.82
C ASP A 67 -12.03 33.18 14.39
N SER A 68 -11.45 34.12 13.65
CA SER A 68 -11.86 34.39 12.26
C SER A 68 -11.39 33.26 11.34
N ALA A 69 -10.21 32.64 11.59
CA ALA A 69 -9.74 31.48 10.89
C ALA A 69 -10.62 30.25 11.22
N ASP A 70 -10.99 30.07 12.51
CA ASP A 70 -11.88 28.99 12.92
C ASP A 70 -13.26 29.09 12.27
N ARG A 71 -13.82 30.29 12.19
CA ARG A 71 -15.09 30.55 11.48
C ARG A 71 -14.98 30.29 9.98
N ALA A 72 -13.88 30.70 9.35
CA ALA A 72 -13.64 30.42 7.94
C ALA A 72 -13.55 28.92 7.65
N LEU A 73 -12.75 28.20 8.43
CA LEU A 73 -12.63 26.73 8.34
C LEU A 73 -13.97 26.02 8.61
N THR A 74 -14.74 26.48 9.62
CA THR A 74 -16.06 25.95 9.91
C THR A 74 -17.05 26.20 8.75
N ALA A 75 -16.96 27.35 8.08
CA ALA A 75 -17.79 27.66 6.91
C ALA A 75 -17.43 26.70 5.74
N LEU A 76 -16.15 26.41 5.52
CA LEU A 76 -15.70 25.47 4.49
C LEU A 76 -16.24 24.05 4.66
N LEU A 77 -16.61 23.61 5.87
CA LEU A 77 -17.26 22.30 6.07
C LEU A 77 -18.62 22.17 5.34
N SER A 78 -19.19 23.27 4.87
CA SER A 78 -20.43 23.28 4.08
C SER A 78 -20.20 23.82 2.66
N HIS A 79 -18.95 23.85 2.19
CA HIS A 79 -18.62 24.32 0.85
C HIS A 79 -19.18 23.37 -0.22
N GLU A 80 -19.48 23.89 -1.41
CA GLU A 80 -19.99 23.09 -2.52
C GLU A 80 -18.97 22.01 -3.01
N HIS A 81 -17.67 22.36 -3.03
CA HIS A 81 -16.61 21.44 -3.39
C HIS A 81 -16.26 20.50 -2.24
N GLY A 82 -16.37 19.16 -2.49
CA GLY A 82 -16.11 18.12 -1.50
C GLY A 82 -14.67 18.14 -0.98
N PHE A 83 -13.70 18.36 -1.86
CA PHE A 83 -12.30 18.42 -1.44
C PHE A 83 -12.04 19.53 -0.40
N LEU A 84 -12.67 20.70 -0.52
CA LEU A 84 -12.51 21.76 0.50
C LEU A 84 -13.16 21.39 1.84
N ARG A 85 -14.29 20.67 1.82
CA ARG A 85 -14.89 20.15 3.06
C ARG A 85 -13.95 19.17 3.76
N GLU A 86 -13.34 18.27 3.01
CA GLU A 86 -12.39 17.26 3.51
C GLU A 86 -11.14 17.91 4.12
N HIS A 87 -10.53 18.86 3.40
CA HIS A 87 -9.36 19.58 3.90
C HIS A 87 -9.67 20.44 5.13
N ALA A 88 -10.82 21.10 5.16
CA ALA A 88 -11.26 21.88 6.33
C ALA A 88 -11.47 20.96 7.55
N ALA A 89 -12.14 19.84 7.37
CA ALA A 89 -12.32 18.85 8.43
C ALA A 89 -10.97 18.31 8.96
N TRP A 90 -10.03 18.02 8.07
CA TRP A 90 -8.69 17.57 8.45
C TRP A 90 -7.94 18.63 9.26
N VAL A 91 -7.92 19.87 8.78
CA VAL A 91 -7.22 20.97 9.43
C VAL A 91 -7.80 21.28 10.80
N LEU A 92 -9.12 21.28 10.94
CA LEU A 92 -9.81 21.50 12.22
C LEU A 92 -9.43 20.45 13.28
N GLY A 93 -9.16 19.21 12.91
CA GLY A 93 -8.75 18.16 13.84
C GLY A 93 -7.48 18.50 14.66
N ALA A 94 -6.56 19.26 14.09
CA ALA A 94 -5.34 19.69 14.77
C ALA A 94 -5.50 20.95 15.63
N ARG A 95 -6.70 21.55 15.63
CA ARG A 95 -7.01 22.81 16.34
C ARG A 95 -7.78 22.56 17.63
N ILE A 96 -7.89 23.61 18.45
CA ILE A 96 -8.78 23.60 19.63
C ILE A 96 -10.22 23.40 19.14
N PRO A 97 -11.03 22.57 19.84
CA PRO A 97 -12.41 22.31 19.45
C PRO A 97 -13.24 23.58 19.27
N HIS A 98 -13.80 23.73 18.10
CA HIS A 98 -14.73 24.81 17.78
C HIS A 98 -16.16 24.24 17.70
N PHE A 99 -17.00 24.58 18.68
CA PHE A 99 -18.28 23.89 18.87
C PHE A 99 -19.25 24.03 17.70
N ASP A 100 -19.21 25.15 16.97
CA ASP A 100 -20.04 25.35 15.77
C ASP A 100 -19.69 24.39 14.63
N ALA A 101 -18.48 23.81 14.64
CA ALA A 101 -18.04 22.84 13.66
C ALA A 101 -18.50 21.40 14.00
N VAL A 102 -18.80 21.11 15.26
CA VAL A 102 -19.12 19.73 15.73
C VAL A 102 -20.29 19.13 14.94
N GLY A 103 -21.40 19.86 14.81
CA GLY A 103 -22.57 19.38 14.07
C GLY A 103 -22.27 19.09 12.57
N ARG A 104 -21.43 19.92 11.94
CA ARG A 104 -21.05 19.74 10.52
C ARG A 104 -20.11 18.55 10.34
N LEU A 105 -19.14 18.36 11.24
CA LEU A 105 -18.27 17.18 11.25
C LEU A 105 -19.10 15.90 11.45
N MET A 106 -20.13 15.94 12.32
CA MET A 106 -21.05 14.81 12.49
C MET A 106 -21.85 14.53 11.21
N GLY A 107 -22.28 15.57 10.49
CA GLY A 107 -22.90 15.41 9.18
C GLY A 107 -21.99 14.67 8.21
N MET A 108 -20.70 15.02 8.15
CA MET A 108 -19.72 14.31 7.32
C MET A 108 -19.52 12.86 7.77
N VAL A 109 -19.55 12.57 9.08
CA VAL A 109 -19.52 11.18 9.58
C VAL A 109 -20.76 10.40 9.10
N VAL A 110 -21.94 11.03 9.13
CA VAL A 110 -23.19 10.45 8.61
C VAL A 110 -23.10 10.16 7.12
N ASP A 111 -22.53 11.08 6.33
CA ASP A 111 -22.33 10.90 4.89
C ASP A 111 -21.32 9.76 4.58
N GLY A 112 -20.33 9.56 5.45
CA GLY A 112 -19.34 8.49 5.32
C GLY A 112 -18.23 8.80 4.33
N GLY A 113 -17.67 7.75 3.71
CA GLY A 113 -16.57 7.88 2.77
C GLY A 113 -15.26 8.38 3.42
N PHE A 114 -14.37 8.94 2.59
CA PHE A 114 -13.11 9.52 3.07
C PHE A 114 -13.36 10.75 3.95
N GLY A 115 -14.24 11.66 3.51
CA GLY A 115 -14.61 12.84 4.29
C GLY A 115 -15.16 12.48 5.67
N GLY A 116 -15.99 11.43 5.76
CA GLY A 116 -16.51 10.89 7.02
C GLY A 116 -15.41 10.35 7.92
N MET A 117 -14.43 9.65 7.37
CA MET A 117 -13.25 9.16 8.13
C MET A 117 -12.39 10.31 8.66
N ILE A 118 -12.17 11.36 7.86
CA ILE A 118 -11.43 12.55 8.29
C ILE A 118 -12.18 13.26 9.42
N ALA A 119 -13.50 13.46 9.28
CA ALA A 119 -14.33 14.07 10.32
C ALA A 119 -14.35 13.23 11.61
N GLN A 120 -14.47 11.89 11.50
CA GLN A 120 -14.37 10.97 12.63
C GLN A 120 -13.04 11.12 13.37
N ARG A 121 -11.93 11.21 12.61
CA ARG A 121 -10.59 11.40 13.18
C ARG A 121 -10.45 12.75 13.88
N SER A 122 -11.03 13.81 13.33
CA SER A 122 -11.00 15.14 13.94
C SER A 122 -11.82 15.19 15.23
N LEU A 123 -12.99 14.55 15.26
CA LEU A 123 -13.79 14.38 16.48
C LEU A 123 -13.07 13.53 17.53
N GLU A 124 -12.35 12.46 17.13
CA GLU A 124 -11.50 11.65 18.03
C GLU A 124 -10.41 12.51 18.66
N GLN A 125 -9.72 13.36 17.90
CA GLN A 125 -8.70 14.27 18.41
C GLN A 125 -9.29 15.30 19.37
N TRP A 126 -10.45 15.88 19.06
CA TRP A 126 -11.13 16.83 19.93
C TRP A 126 -11.65 16.21 21.22
N ALA A 127 -12.00 14.92 21.20
CA ALA A 127 -12.42 14.21 22.39
C ALA A 127 -11.32 14.08 23.46
N ASN A 128 -10.06 14.31 23.13
CA ASN A 128 -8.98 14.37 24.12
C ASN A 128 -9.08 15.60 25.03
N THR A 129 -9.70 16.69 24.58
CA THR A 129 -9.81 17.94 25.32
C THR A 129 -11.26 18.31 25.68
N ALA A 130 -12.23 17.86 24.88
CA ALA A 130 -13.66 18.14 25.07
C ALA A 130 -14.53 16.89 24.86
N PRO A 131 -14.30 15.78 25.59
CA PRO A 131 -14.99 14.50 25.36
C PRO A 131 -16.50 14.60 25.53
N GLU A 132 -16.97 15.35 26.53
CA GLU A 132 -18.39 15.49 26.81
C GLU A 132 -19.16 16.21 25.71
N HIS A 133 -18.58 17.25 25.13
CA HIS A 133 -19.23 18.00 24.04
C HIS A 133 -19.36 17.15 22.77
N VAL A 134 -18.30 16.40 22.41
CA VAL A 134 -18.32 15.50 21.26
C VAL A 134 -19.32 14.36 21.49
N ALA A 135 -19.34 13.79 22.70
CA ALA A 135 -20.26 12.69 23.06
C ALA A 135 -21.72 13.13 22.99
N VAL A 136 -22.07 14.27 23.62
CA VAL A 136 -23.44 14.82 23.58
C VAL A 136 -23.90 15.10 22.15
N GLY A 137 -23.02 15.66 21.34
CA GLY A 137 -23.32 15.87 19.91
C GLY A 137 -23.61 14.59 19.15
N LEU A 138 -22.80 13.52 19.36
CA LEU A 138 -23.02 12.21 18.74
C LEU A 138 -24.32 11.56 19.23
N GLU A 139 -24.62 11.64 20.53
CA GLU A 139 -25.88 11.16 21.08
C GLU A 139 -27.09 11.91 20.48
N GLY A 140 -26.97 13.24 20.31
CA GLY A 140 -27.97 14.03 19.62
C GLY A 140 -28.16 13.65 18.15
N ALA A 141 -27.07 13.42 17.42
CA ALA A 141 -27.13 12.96 16.02
C ALA A 141 -27.81 11.58 15.90
N LEU A 142 -27.55 10.67 16.83
CA LEU A 142 -28.18 9.33 16.88
C LEU A 142 -29.70 9.38 17.08
N LEU A 143 -30.27 10.46 17.63
CA LEU A 143 -31.69 10.64 17.76
C LEU A 143 -32.39 11.03 16.45
N GLY A 144 -31.67 11.61 15.52
CA GLY A 144 -32.20 12.12 14.26
C GLY A 144 -31.81 11.31 13.02
N VAL A 145 -31.05 10.22 13.16
CA VAL A 145 -30.56 9.41 12.04
C VAL A 145 -31.12 7.99 12.16
N ASP A 146 -31.87 7.55 11.14
CA ASP A 146 -32.50 6.22 11.07
C ASP A 146 -31.70 5.23 10.19
N ASP A 147 -30.89 5.74 9.22
CA ASP A 147 -30.10 4.88 8.33
C ASP A 147 -29.09 4.03 9.11
N PRO A 148 -29.14 2.69 8.99
CA PRO A 148 -28.26 1.80 9.77
C PRO A 148 -26.77 2.01 9.52
N ASP A 149 -26.37 2.33 8.31
CA ASP A 149 -24.95 2.56 7.98
C ASP A 149 -24.44 3.86 8.61
N ALA A 150 -25.25 4.92 8.59
CA ALA A 150 -24.91 6.17 9.26
C ALA A 150 -24.89 6.00 10.79
N ARG A 151 -25.86 5.27 11.37
CA ARG A 151 -25.88 4.94 12.79
C ARG A 151 -24.66 4.11 13.20
N TYR A 152 -24.25 3.14 12.36
CA TYR A 152 -23.01 2.38 12.56
C TYR A 152 -21.82 3.32 12.71
N ARG A 153 -21.65 4.27 11.77
CA ARG A 153 -20.53 5.23 11.80
C ARG A 153 -20.57 6.14 13.03
N LEU A 154 -21.74 6.58 13.45
CA LEU A 154 -21.90 7.39 14.66
C LEU A 154 -21.54 6.59 15.93
N ILE A 155 -22.02 5.35 16.06
CA ILE A 155 -21.71 4.46 17.21
C ILE A 155 -20.21 4.10 17.20
N GLU A 156 -19.64 3.81 16.04
CA GLU A 156 -18.20 3.56 15.92
C GLU A 156 -17.38 4.79 16.37
N THR A 157 -17.82 5.99 15.98
CA THR A 157 -17.18 7.26 16.40
C THR A 157 -17.33 7.47 17.92
N LEU A 158 -18.52 7.22 18.47
CA LEU A 158 -18.75 7.27 19.92
C LEU A 158 -17.84 6.29 20.69
N GLY A 159 -17.58 5.13 20.09
CA GLY A 159 -16.63 4.13 20.59
C GLY A 159 -15.19 4.61 20.75
N LEU A 160 -14.78 5.66 20.04
CA LEU A 160 -13.46 6.27 20.17
C LEU A 160 -13.35 7.21 21.38
N ILE A 161 -14.47 7.64 21.95
CA ILE A 161 -14.54 8.58 23.07
C ILE A 161 -14.60 7.82 24.38
N ARG A 162 -13.78 8.21 25.35
CA ARG A 162 -13.76 7.65 26.70
C ARG A 162 -14.71 8.43 27.63
N GLY A 163 -15.40 7.72 28.52
CA GLY A 163 -16.24 8.33 29.53
C GLY A 163 -17.51 7.52 29.85
N GLU A 164 -18.13 7.78 31.01
CA GLU A 164 -19.31 7.05 31.45
C GLU A 164 -20.53 7.22 30.54
N GLY A 165 -20.73 8.40 29.95
CA GLY A 165 -21.82 8.68 29.00
C GLY A 165 -21.74 7.79 27.77
N PRO A 166 -20.62 7.90 26.97
CA PRO A 166 -20.36 7.01 25.84
C PRO A 166 -20.50 5.53 26.20
N ASP A 167 -19.95 5.09 27.32
CA ASP A 167 -19.97 3.68 27.73
C ASP A 167 -21.38 3.20 28.00
N ARG A 168 -22.21 4.00 28.69
CA ARG A 168 -23.65 3.67 28.92
C ARG A 168 -24.40 3.59 27.59
N ARG A 169 -24.14 4.50 26.65
CA ARG A 169 -24.81 4.50 25.34
C ARG A 169 -24.41 3.27 24.52
N LEU A 170 -23.13 2.90 24.53
CA LEU A 170 -22.62 1.71 23.85
C LEU A 170 -23.24 0.43 24.44
N ILE A 171 -23.32 0.32 25.78
CA ILE A 171 -23.98 -0.81 26.47
C ILE A 171 -25.45 -0.89 26.07
N SER A 172 -26.14 0.26 26.03
CA SER A 172 -27.55 0.32 25.62
C SER A 172 -27.75 -0.15 24.18
N ALA A 173 -26.94 0.37 23.25
CA ALA A 173 -27.02 0.01 21.84
C ALA A 173 -26.68 -1.48 21.58
N ALA A 174 -25.71 -2.04 22.31
CA ALA A 174 -25.36 -3.46 22.20
C ALA A 174 -26.47 -4.40 22.68
N ARG A 175 -27.24 -3.97 23.72
CA ARG A 175 -28.34 -4.75 24.31
C ARG A 175 -29.68 -4.62 23.60
N ASP A 176 -29.89 -3.55 22.87
CA ASP A 176 -31.17 -3.24 22.25
C ASP A 176 -31.48 -4.20 21.10
N GLY A 177 -32.34 -5.17 21.32
CA GLY A 177 -32.79 -6.12 20.29
C GLY A 177 -33.61 -5.46 19.15
N GLY A 178 -34.05 -4.22 19.30
CA GLY A 178 -34.71 -3.44 18.27
C GLY A 178 -33.73 -2.62 17.40
N GLU A 179 -32.48 -2.51 17.81
CA GLU A 179 -31.45 -1.83 17.03
C GLU A 179 -30.92 -2.73 15.90
N HIS A 180 -30.57 -2.14 14.79
CA HIS A 180 -30.06 -2.89 13.63
C HIS A 180 -28.78 -3.68 13.98
N PRO A 181 -28.62 -4.96 13.56
CA PRO A 181 -27.46 -5.80 13.90
C PRO A 181 -26.12 -5.13 13.59
N LEU A 182 -26.00 -4.44 12.47
CA LEU A 182 -24.79 -3.69 12.09
C LEU A 182 -24.40 -2.65 13.15
N VAL A 183 -25.35 -1.93 13.70
CA VAL A 183 -25.15 -0.91 14.75
C VAL A 183 -24.77 -1.57 16.06
N ARG A 184 -25.42 -2.69 16.42
CA ARG A 184 -25.07 -3.50 17.58
C ARG A 184 -23.63 -4.01 17.49
N THR A 185 -23.18 -4.51 16.33
CA THR A 185 -21.78 -4.97 16.15
C THR A 185 -20.78 -3.84 16.36
N ALA A 186 -21.06 -2.60 15.91
CA ALA A 186 -20.21 -1.45 16.19
C ALA A 186 -20.05 -1.18 17.69
N ALA A 187 -21.18 -1.22 18.43
CA ALA A 187 -21.19 -1.02 19.88
C ALA A 187 -20.42 -2.13 20.61
N VAL A 188 -20.66 -3.40 20.27
CA VAL A 188 -19.95 -4.57 20.83
C VAL A 188 -18.44 -4.47 20.58
N ALA A 189 -18.04 -4.14 19.36
CA ALA A 189 -16.63 -3.97 19.01
C ALA A 189 -15.97 -2.82 19.79
N ALA A 190 -16.69 -1.72 20.02
CA ALA A 190 -16.20 -0.59 20.81
C ALA A 190 -16.04 -0.95 22.29
N LEU A 191 -16.96 -1.75 22.84
CA LEU A 191 -16.91 -2.23 24.23
C LEU A 191 -15.68 -3.10 24.49
N GLY A 192 -15.18 -3.85 23.52
CA GLY A 192 -13.92 -4.59 23.62
C GLY A 192 -12.69 -3.72 23.95
N GLN A 193 -12.80 -2.39 23.82
CA GLN A 193 -11.75 -1.44 24.20
C GLN A 193 -11.93 -0.84 25.61
N ARG A 194 -12.94 -1.29 26.39
CA ARG A 194 -13.33 -0.77 27.72
C ARG A 194 -12.82 -1.68 28.83
N ARG A 195 -11.50 -1.73 29.02
CA ARG A 195 -10.87 -2.60 30.04
C ARG A 195 -11.23 -2.18 31.45
N GLY A 196 -11.39 -3.16 32.32
CA GLY A 196 -11.62 -2.95 33.75
C GLY A 196 -13.07 -2.63 34.13
N ASP A 197 -14.04 -2.74 33.22
CA ASP A 197 -15.47 -2.62 33.53
C ASP A 197 -16.14 -4.00 33.52
N ASP A 198 -16.44 -4.50 34.70
CA ASP A 198 -17.11 -5.80 34.89
C ASP A 198 -18.53 -5.88 34.26
N ARG A 199 -19.19 -4.74 34.05
CA ARG A 199 -20.49 -4.69 33.36
C ARG A 199 -20.31 -5.00 31.88
N VAL A 200 -19.24 -4.50 31.29
CA VAL A 200 -18.88 -4.75 29.89
C VAL A 200 -18.51 -6.22 29.68
N SER A 201 -17.66 -6.78 30.57
CA SER A 201 -17.26 -8.18 30.47
C SER A 201 -18.46 -9.14 30.55
N ARG A 202 -19.37 -8.91 31.50
CA ARG A 202 -20.59 -9.72 31.62
C ARG A 202 -21.52 -9.60 30.43
N LEU A 203 -21.68 -8.39 29.89
CA LEU A 203 -22.48 -8.19 28.69
C LEU A 203 -21.87 -8.92 27.47
N LEU A 204 -20.58 -8.85 27.27
CA LEU A 204 -19.93 -9.53 26.16
C LEU A 204 -20.03 -11.07 26.31
N ASP A 205 -19.91 -11.62 27.53
CA ASP A 205 -20.14 -13.05 27.82
C ASP A 205 -21.56 -13.50 27.49
N GLU A 206 -22.57 -12.63 27.71
CA GLU A 206 -23.94 -12.86 27.27
C GLU A 206 -24.07 -12.87 25.75
N LEU A 207 -23.49 -11.86 25.08
CA LEU A 207 -23.61 -11.65 23.64
C LEU A 207 -22.82 -12.68 22.79
N VAL A 208 -21.86 -13.41 23.34
CA VAL A 208 -21.27 -14.59 22.66
C VAL A 208 -22.31 -15.64 22.26
N ARG A 209 -23.48 -15.63 22.93
CA ARG A 209 -24.61 -16.55 22.65
C ARG A 209 -25.79 -15.83 21.99
N ASP A 210 -25.56 -14.65 21.42
CA ASP A 210 -26.60 -13.92 20.67
C ASP A 210 -27.08 -14.75 19.47
N ASP A 211 -28.37 -14.65 19.15
CA ASP A 211 -28.99 -15.36 18.03
C ASP A 211 -28.41 -14.88 16.66
N ASP A 212 -27.92 -13.67 16.61
CA ASP A 212 -27.22 -13.14 15.44
C ASP A 212 -25.74 -13.56 15.47
N PRO A 213 -25.29 -14.40 14.51
CA PRO A 213 -23.90 -14.87 14.45
C PRO A 213 -22.86 -13.74 14.36
N ALA A 214 -23.17 -12.64 13.67
CA ALA A 214 -22.25 -11.52 13.52
C ALA A 214 -22.02 -10.82 14.88
N ILE A 215 -23.05 -10.70 15.70
CA ILE A 215 -22.93 -10.13 17.04
C ILE A 215 -22.14 -11.07 17.95
N ALA A 216 -22.46 -12.38 17.93
CA ALA A 216 -21.74 -13.38 18.71
C ALA A 216 -20.24 -13.42 18.37
N ASP A 217 -19.90 -13.34 17.10
CA ASP A 217 -18.53 -13.36 16.62
C ASP A 217 -17.76 -12.11 17.05
N VAL A 218 -18.36 -10.93 16.91
CA VAL A 218 -17.73 -9.68 17.35
C VAL A 218 -17.60 -9.65 18.88
N ALA A 219 -18.53 -10.25 19.63
CA ALA A 219 -18.42 -10.38 21.09
C ALA A 219 -17.24 -11.28 21.51
N ARG A 220 -16.99 -12.39 20.81
CA ARG A 220 -15.78 -13.23 21.02
C ARG A 220 -14.51 -12.44 20.81
N LEU A 221 -14.43 -11.66 19.71
CA LEU A 221 -13.27 -10.79 19.45
C LEU A 221 -13.12 -9.69 20.51
N ALA A 222 -14.22 -9.11 20.96
CA ALA A 222 -14.20 -8.09 22.01
C ALA A 222 -13.70 -8.64 23.36
N LEU A 223 -14.05 -9.87 23.71
CA LEU A 223 -13.53 -10.56 24.90
C LEU A 223 -12.02 -10.81 24.79
N ILE A 224 -11.52 -11.20 23.60
CA ILE A 224 -10.09 -11.33 23.34
C ILE A 224 -9.39 -9.98 23.56
N ASP A 225 -9.97 -8.87 23.04
CA ASP A 225 -9.41 -7.52 23.22
C ASP A 225 -9.38 -7.10 24.71
N LEU A 226 -10.37 -7.45 25.50
CA LEU A 226 -10.40 -7.17 26.96
C LEU A 226 -9.36 -7.99 27.71
N ALA A 227 -9.22 -9.28 27.38
CA ALA A 227 -8.31 -10.21 28.03
C ALA A 227 -6.83 -9.97 27.66
N ALA A 228 -6.57 -9.35 26.51
CA ALA A 228 -5.20 -9.13 26.03
C ALA A 228 -4.37 -8.30 27.01
N GLY A 229 -3.23 -8.84 27.44
CA GLY A 229 -2.27 -8.15 28.32
C GLY A 229 -1.57 -6.97 27.66
N PRO A 230 -0.77 -6.21 28.39
CA PRO A 230 0.20 -5.27 27.81
C PRO A 230 1.24 -6.06 27.01
N ILE A 231 1.84 -5.40 25.99
CA ILE A 231 3.02 -5.95 25.32
C ILE A 231 4.16 -6.02 26.37
N ARG A 232 4.87 -7.13 26.37
CA ARG A 232 6.03 -7.30 27.26
C ARG A 232 7.18 -6.42 26.77
N THR A 233 7.95 -5.90 27.71
CA THR A 233 9.22 -5.22 27.41
C THR A 233 10.14 -6.15 26.61
N ARG A 234 10.79 -5.60 25.61
CA ARG A 234 11.67 -6.30 24.68
C ARG A 234 12.82 -6.99 25.40
N ASN A 235 13.11 -8.23 25.01
CA ASN A 235 14.39 -8.87 25.38
C ASN A 235 15.49 -8.34 24.45
N ALA A 236 16.41 -7.56 24.98
CA ALA A 236 17.52 -6.97 24.21
C ALA A 236 18.43 -8.01 23.53
N SER A 237 18.38 -9.27 23.95
CA SER A 237 19.30 -10.35 23.51
C SER A 237 18.61 -11.53 22.82
N GLY A 238 17.28 -11.51 22.61
CA GLY A 238 16.56 -12.58 21.93
C GLY A 238 16.39 -12.34 20.42
N PRO A 239 15.91 -13.34 19.67
CA PRO A 239 15.58 -13.17 18.27
C PRO A 239 14.44 -12.16 18.09
N LEU A 240 14.49 -11.35 17.01
CA LEU A 240 13.53 -10.28 16.72
C LEU A 240 12.15 -10.84 16.29
N THR A 241 11.10 -10.19 16.76
CA THR A 241 9.76 -10.32 16.21
C THR A 241 9.45 -9.09 15.35
N VAL A 242 9.31 -9.29 14.05
CA VAL A 242 9.00 -8.26 13.06
C VAL A 242 7.55 -8.40 12.59
N ALA A 243 6.79 -7.31 12.63
CA ALA A 243 5.46 -7.29 12.05
C ALA A 243 5.45 -6.50 10.74
N GLN A 244 4.71 -7.00 9.74
CA GLN A 244 4.46 -6.35 8.45
C GLN A 244 2.99 -6.52 8.07
N LEU A 245 2.46 -5.69 7.15
CA LEU A 245 1.04 -5.77 6.85
C LEU A 245 0.69 -5.41 5.40
N PHE A 246 -0.42 -6.02 4.93
CA PHE A 246 -1.11 -5.65 3.71
C PHE A 246 -2.61 -5.98 3.84
N LEU A 247 -3.47 -4.95 3.97
CA LEU A 247 -4.89 -5.13 4.29
C LEU A 247 -5.83 -5.20 3.08
N HIS A 248 -5.32 -5.07 1.86
CA HIS A 248 -6.14 -5.18 0.64
C HIS A 248 -6.32 -6.62 0.16
N ALA A 249 -5.65 -7.58 0.81
CA ALA A 249 -5.69 -8.99 0.46
C ALA A 249 -5.87 -9.88 1.69
N ASN A 250 -6.36 -11.10 1.46
CA ASN A 250 -6.11 -12.24 2.32
C ASN A 250 -4.77 -12.84 1.91
N VAL A 251 -3.76 -12.78 2.78
CA VAL A 251 -2.40 -13.26 2.51
C VAL A 251 -2.14 -14.51 3.33
N ASP A 252 -1.88 -15.63 2.68
CA ASP A 252 -1.54 -16.90 3.31
C ASP A 252 -0.20 -17.46 2.77
N ALA A 253 0.35 -18.48 3.45
CA ALA A 253 1.61 -19.11 3.09
C ALA A 253 1.63 -19.68 1.65
N HIS A 254 0.46 -20.05 1.13
CA HIS A 254 0.31 -20.65 -0.20
C HIS A 254 0.01 -19.61 -1.29
N LEU A 255 -0.15 -18.34 -0.93
CA LEU A 255 -0.52 -17.26 -1.85
C LEU A 255 -1.82 -17.56 -2.62
N SER A 256 -2.78 -18.24 -1.96
CA SER A 256 -4.02 -18.75 -2.59
C SER A 256 -4.85 -17.65 -3.25
N ALA A 257 -4.80 -16.43 -2.73
CA ALA A 257 -5.51 -15.25 -3.25
C ALA A 257 -4.58 -14.25 -3.96
N ALA A 258 -3.29 -14.58 -4.16
CA ALA A 258 -2.35 -13.66 -4.78
C ALA A 258 -2.77 -13.29 -6.19
N GLY A 259 -2.79 -11.98 -6.49
CA GLY A 259 -3.12 -11.43 -7.79
C GLY A 259 -4.61 -11.25 -8.07
N SER A 260 -5.53 -11.63 -7.18
CA SER A 260 -6.95 -11.30 -7.30
C SER A 260 -7.23 -9.89 -6.77
N GLY A 261 -7.98 -9.07 -7.52
CA GLY A 261 -8.31 -7.69 -7.12
C GLY A 261 -7.08 -6.79 -6.96
N ASP A 262 -7.02 -6.04 -5.86
CA ASP A 262 -5.89 -5.16 -5.50
C ASP A 262 -4.65 -5.90 -4.95
N ASN A 263 -4.62 -7.23 -5.01
CA ASN A 263 -3.53 -8.09 -4.54
C ASN A 263 -2.34 -8.08 -5.51
N GLY A 264 -1.65 -6.96 -5.62
CA GLY A 264 -0.44 -6.84 -6.44
C GLY A 264 0.75 -7.61 -5.87
N GLY A 265 1.93 -7.43 -6.48
CA GLY A 265 3.18 -8.07 -6.08
C GLY A 265 3.56 -7.90 -4.60
N VAL A 266 2.96 -6.93 -3.88
CA VAL A 266 3.23 -6.70 -2.44
C VAL A 266 2.85 -7.91 -1.58
N ALA A 267 1.70 -8.55 -1.83
CA ALA A 267 1.29 -9.74 -1.06
C ALA A 267 2.31 -10.89 -1.24
N THR A 268 2.71 -11.15 -2.48
CA THR A 268 3.74 -12.15 -2.81
C THR A 268 5.08 -11.80 -2.16
N LEU A 269 5.49 -10.52 -2.26
CA LEU A 269 6.72 -10.03 -1.64
C LEU A 269 6.73 -10.28 -0.13
N LEU A 270 5.64 -9.94 0.58
CA LEU A 270 5.58 -10.10 2.04
C LEU A 270 5.69 -11.57 2.49
N VAL A 271 5.08 -12.50 1.74
CA VAL A 271 5.21 -13.93 2.05
C VAL A 271 6.65 -14.40 1.81
N ARG A 272 7.19 -14.14 0.62
CA ARG A 272 8.55 -14.58 0.28
C ARG A 272 9.63 -13.93 1.15
N LEU A 273 9.47 -12.66 1.47
CA LEU A 273 10.37 -11.96 2.39
C LEU A 273 10.25 -12.51 3.82
N GLY A 274 9.02 -12.76 4.30
CA GLY A 274 8.82 -13.32 5.62
C GLY A 274 9.46 -14.69 5.78
N ASP A 275 9.32 -15.54 4.76
CA ASP A 275 9.98 -16.85 4.72
C ASP A 275 11.51 -16.69 4.68
N ALA A 276 12.06 -15.84 3.81
CA ALA A 276 13.50 -15.62 3.69
C ALA A 276 14.12 -15.01 4.97
N LEU A 277 13.40 -14.14 5.69
CA LEU A 277 13.86 -13.60 6.97
C LEU A 277 14.00 -14.68 8.06
N ILE A 278 13.20 -15.75 7.99
CA ILE A 278 13.27 -16.89 8.92
C ILE A 278 14.31 -17.92 8.46
N ASP A 279 14.37 -18.21 7.15
CA ASP A 279 15.29 -19.22 6.58
C ASP A 279 16.76 -18.80 6.74
N ASP A 280 17.09 -17.52 6.56
CA ASP A 280 18.43 -16.96 6.84
C ASP A 280 18.92 -17.30 8.28
N GLY A 281 17.98 -17.63 9.21
CA GLY A 281 18.28 -18.06 10.58
C GLY A 281 18.70 -19.52 10.73
N ASN A 282 18.33 -20.36 9.76
CA ASN A 282 18.46 -21.81 9.89
C ASN A 282 19.65 -22.40 9.10
N ASP A 283 20.14 -21.67 8.07
CA ASP A 283 21.23 -22.19 7.20
C ASP A 283 22.62 -22.22 7.88
N ASN A 284 22.76 -21.71 9.11
CA ASN A 284 24.03 -21.74 9.84
C ASN A 284 24.27 -23.02 10.65
N ASP A 285 23.30 -23.93 10.77
CA ASP A 285 23.46 -25.13 11.62
C ASP A 285 23.75 -26.42 10.83
N ASP A 286 23.58 -26.47 9.49
CA ASP A 286 23.69 -27.74 8.72
C ASP A 286 24.95 -27.90 7.87
N ASP A 287 25.85 -26.90 7.76
CA ASP A 287 27.04 -27.01 6.86
C ASP A 287 28.40 -27.31 7.56
N ASP A 288 28.44 -27.59 8.86
CA ASP A 288 29.71 -27.71 9.61
C ASP A 288 30.23 -29.12 9.84
N ASP A 289 29.76 -30.16 9.10
CA ASP A 289 30.24 -31.54 9.31
C ASP A 289 31.21 -32.09 8.24
N ASN A 290 31.78 -31.28 7.34
CA ASN A 290 32.83 -31.85 6.44
C ASN A 290 33.79 -30.82 5.83
N ASN A 291 34.63 -30.09 6.61
CA ASN A 291 35.94 -29.68 6.10
C ASN A 291 36.99 -29.38 7.20
N SER A 292 37.79 -30.35 7.52
CA SER A 292 39.03 -30.19 8.31
C SER A 292 40.14 -29.57 7.44
N GLY A 293 40.16 -28.26 7.35
CA GLY A 293 41.24 -27.49 6.73
C GLY A 293 41.54 -26.25 7.57
N GLY A 294 42.61 -26.35 8.41
CA GLY A 294 43.05 -25.26 9.27
C GLY A 294 43.50 -24.03 8.50
N GLY A 295 42.78 -22.95 8.66
CA GLY A 295 43.16 -21.58 8.30
C GLY A 295 42.76 -20.66 9.47
N ASP A 296 43.72 -19.89 9.97
CA ASP A 296 43.57 -18.93 11.05
C ASP A 296 42.40 -17.95 10.74
N ARG A 297 41.24 -18.17 11.38
CA ARG A 297 40.14 -17.21 11.43
C ARG A 297 40.38 -16.22 12.55
N HIS A 298 40.30 -14.93 12.25
CA HIS A 298 40.40 -13.87 13.25
C HIS A 298 39.14 -13.89 14.14
N PRO A 299 39.29 -13.80 15.48
CA PRO A 299 38.16 -13.84 16.43
C PRO A 299 37.16 -12.67 16.31
N ALA A 300 37.41 -11.70 15.47
CA ALA A 300 36.56 -10.53 15.28
C ALA A 300 35.43 -10.71 14.23
N ASP A 301 35.48 -11.80 13.44
CA ASP A 301 34.48 -12.06 12.39
C ASP A 301 33.35 -13.00 12.87
N ASP A 302 33.50 -13.68 14.00
CA ASP A 302 32.53 -14.65 14.53
C ASP A 302 31.38 -14.00 15.36
N GLU A 303 31.46 -12.72 15.73
CA GLU A 303 30.39 -12.03 16.48
C GLU A 303 29.29 -11.37 15.62
N GLN A 304 29.34 -11.47 14.30
CA GLN A 304 28.49 -10.66 13.41
C GLN A 304 27.36 -11.39 12.68
N HIS A 305 27.13 -12.68 12.86
CA HIS A 305 26.16 -13.42 12.02
C HIS A 305 25.18 -14.32 12.78
N ALA A 306 24.85 -14.04 14.02
CA ALA A 306 23.63 -14.61 14.61
C ALA A 306 22.44 -13.89 14.00
N ASN A 307 21.67 -14.55 13.18
CA ASN A 307 20.51 -13.98 12.52
C ASN A 307 19.47 -13.56 13.53
N SER A 308 19.07 -12.33 13.40
CA SER A 308 18.33 -11.63 14.42
C SER A 308 16.83 -11.85 14.39
N VAL A 309 16.26 -12.29 13.23
CA VAL A 309 14.81 -12.43 13.08
C VAL A 309 14.35 -13.86 13.32
N GLY A 310 13.72 -14.11 14.48
CA GLY A 310 13.15 -15.42 14.80
C GLY A 310 11.66 -15.54 14.52
N ARG A 311 10.97 -14.40 14.35
CA ARG A 311 9.54 -14.40 14.11
C ARG A 311 9.12 -13.28 13.18
N VAL A 312 8.32 -13.62 12.16
CA VAL A 312 7.68 -12.65 11.28
C VAL A 312 6.16 -12.78 11.41
N LEU A 313 5.47 -11.65 11.61
CA LEU A 313 4.01 -11.56 11.63
C LEU A 313 3.54 -10.83 10.38
N THR A 314 2.92 -11.54 9.44
CA THR A 314 2.28 -10.91 8.28
C THR A 314 0.79 -10.71 8.55
N LEU A 315 0.40 -9.45 8.72
CA LEU A 315 -0.98 -9.07 9.02
C LEU A 315 -1.73 -8.81 7.72
N SER A 316 -2.88 -9.44 7.57
CA SER A 316 -3.73 -9.29 6.39
C SER A 316 -5.22 -9.32 6.73
N ARG A 317 -6.04 -9.02 5.73
CA ARG A 317 -7.49 -9.16 5.83
C ARG A 317 -7.87 -10.63 6.04
N GLY A 318 -8.98 -10.87 6.77
CA GLY A 318 -9.55 -12.21 6.95
C GLY A 318 -10.98 -12.13 7.51
N SER A 319 -11.61 -13.30 7.70
CA SER A 319 -12.88 -13.46 8.40
C SER A 319 -12.69 -13.37 9.92
N VAL A 320 -13.80 -13.35 10.66
CA VAL A 320 -13.78 -13.34 12.13
C VAL A 320 -13.22 -14.66 12.68
N ASP A 321 -13.62 -15.79 12.12
CA ASP A 321 -13.11 -17.10 12.54
C ASP A 321 -11.63 -17.27 12.28
N GLU A 322 -11.16 -16.80 11.10
CA GLU A 322 -9.72 -16.76 10.80
C GLU A 322 -8.97 -15.85 11.78
N ALA A 323 -9.55 -14.72 12.18
CA ALA A 323 -8.95 -13.82 13.15
C ALA A 323 -8.81 -14.45 14.53
N ILE A 324 -9.84 -15.13 15.02
CA ILE A 324 -9.81 -15.85 16.30
C ILE A 324 -8.74 -16.95 16.28
N THR A 325 -8.73 -17.76 15.21
CA THR A 325 -7.78 -18.85 15.03
C THR A 325 -6.33 -18.33 14.94
N SER A 326 -6.12 -17.27 14.16
CA SER A 326 -4.77 -16.69 13.98
C SER A 326 -4.22 -16.07 15.26
N VAL A 327 -5.07 -15.44 16.06
CA VAL A 327 -4.68 -14.88 17.37
C VAL A 327 -4.27 -15.98 18.34
N ALA A 328 -4.98 -17.11 18.35
CA ALA A 328 -4.64 -18.26 19.18
C ALA A 328 -3.31 -18.90 18.72
N ASP A 329 -3.10 -19.06 17.40
CA ASP A 329 -1.86 -19.57 16.84
C ASP A 329 -0.67 -18.67 17.19
N ILE A 330 -0.80 -17.36 16.97
CA ILE A 330 0.22 -16.36 17.28
C ILE A 330 0.59 -16.35 18.77
N ALA A 331 -0.40 -16.50 19.67
CA ALA A 331 -0.16 -16.56 21.10
C ALA A 331 0.53 -17.84 21.55
N ALA A 332 0.30 -18.96 20.85
CA ALA A 332 0.86 -20.26 21.18
C ALA A 332 2.29 -20.47 20.62
N ASN A 333 2.67 -19.76 19.54
CA ASN A 333 3.92 -19.97 18.81
C ASN A 333 4.78 -18.70 18.82
N ALA A 334 5.97 -18.80 19.37
CA ALA A 334 6.88 -17.66 19.54
C ALA A 334 7.87 -17.47 18.39
N ASP A 335 7.87 -18.32 17.37
CA ASP A 335 8.83 -18.37 16.28
C ASP A 335 8.19 -18.57 14.90
N GLY A 336 9.00 -18.45 13.86
CA GLY A 336 8.63 -18.71 12.48
C GLY A 336 7.77 -17.62 11.84
N HIS A 337 7.36 -17.85 10.58
CA HIS A 337 6.49 -16.94 9.84
C HIS A 337 5.02 -17.22 10.17
N ARG A 338 4.30 -16.26 10.73
CA ARG A 338 2.91 -16.35 11.19
C ARG A 338 2.02 -15.34 10.50
N TYR A 339 0.75 -15.69 10.32
CA TYR A 339 -0.23 -14.88 9.59
C TYR A 339 -1.32 -14.39 10.54
N GLY A 340 -1.37 -13.08 10.79
CA GLY A 340 -2.41 -12.44 11.59
C GLY A 340 -3.59 -11.98 10.72
N ARG A 341 -4.82 -12.35 11.12
CA ARG A 341 -6.03 -11.99 10.37
C ARG A 341 -6.76 -10.82 11.02
N ILE A 342 -7.11 -9.84 10.19
CA ILE A 342 -7.84 -8.64 10.60
C ILE A 342 -9.23 -8.70 9.95
N PRO A 343 -10.30 -8.88 10.74
CA PRO A 343 -11.65 -8.93 10.21
C PRO A 343 -12.09 -7.51 9.83
N LEU A 344 -12.26 -7.29 8.53
CA LEU A 344 -12.85 -6.11 7.97
C LEU A 344 -14.23 -6.50 7.43
N LEU A 345 -15.30 -5.93 8.01
CA LEU A 345 -16.69 -6.32 7.74
C LEU A 345 -17.17 -5.98 6.32
N THR A 346 -16.45 -5.10 5.63
CA THR A 346 -16.78 -4.71 4.26
C THR A 346 -16.06 -5.60 3.23
N PRO A 347 -16.57 -5.77 2.02
CA PRO A 347 -15.85 -6.42 0.93
C PRO A 347 -14.48 -5.78 0.66
N THR A 348 -13.62 -6.45 -0.10
CA THR A 348 -12.39 -5.84 -0.61
C THR A 348 -12.74 -4.66 -1.50
N VAL A 349 -12.15 -3.50 -1.22
CA VAL A 349 -12.35 -2.25 -1.94
C VAL A 349 -10.98 -1.69 -2.37
N SER A 350 -10.97 -0.77 -3.32
CA SER A 350 -9.74 -0.10 -3.75
C SER A 350 -9.08 0.68 -2.61
N SER A 351 -7.77 0.91 -2.71
CA SER A 351 -7.02 1.69 -1.71
C SER A 351 -7.61 3.10 -1.51
N ALA A 352 -8.15 3.71 -2.56
CA ALA A 352 -8.77 5.03 -2.51
C ALA A 352 -10.05 5.06 -1.66
N THR A 353 -10.80 3.95 -1.61
CA THR A 353 -12.09 3.86 -0.91
C THR A 353 -12.02 3.11 0.42
N ALA A 354 -10.87 2.57 0.78
CA ALA A 354 -10.69 1.77 2.00
C ALA A 354 -10.59 2.59 3.31
N TRP A 355 -10.48 3.90 3.24
CA TRP A 355 -10.23 4.79 4.39
C TRP A 355 -11.23 4.66 5.54
N PRO A 356 -12.54 4.44 5.32
CA PRO A 356 -13.50 4.21 6.40
C PRO A 356 -13.19 2.99 7.28
N GLN A 357 -12.36 2.05 6.82
CA GLN A 357 -11.96 0.86 7.58
C GLN A 357 -10.91 1.15 8.66
N ARG A 358 -10.44 2.40 8.81
CA ARG A 358 -9.37 2.79 9.75
C ARG A 358 -9.57 2.27 11.18
N VAL A 359 -10.78 2.41 11.72
CA VAL A 359 -11.07 2.02 13.12
C VAL A 359 -11.03 0.50 13.29
N ALA A 360 -11.64 -0.24 12.37
CA ALA A 360 -11.62 -1.70 12.37
C ALA A 360 -10.20 -2.24 12.18
N ALA A 361 -9.43 -1.67 11.24
CA ALA A 361 -8.02 -2.00 11.01
C ALA A 361 -7.17 -1.76 12.26
N ARG A 362 -7.29 -0.58 12.89
CA ARG A 362 -6.57 -0.23 14.13
C ARG A 362 -6.88 -1.23 15.26
N ARG A 363 -8.15 -1.63 15.40
CA ARG A 363 -8.61 -2.61 16.41
C ARG A 363 -7.98 -3.98 16.17
N GLY A 364 -8.05 -4.46 14.92
CA GLY A 364 -7.50 -5.77 14.54
C GLY A 364 -5.98 -5.84 14.64
N ILE A 365 -5.27 -4.80 14.16
CA ILE A 365 -3.81 -4.71 14.28
C ILE A 365 -3.40 -4.75 15.76
N ARG A 366 -4.03 -3.94 16.61
CA ARG A 366 -3.76 -3.93 18.06
C ARG A 366 -3.95 -5.32 18.68
N ARG A 367 -5.00 -6.04 18.30
CA ARG A 367 -5.31 -7.39 18.79
C ARG A 367 -4.19 -8.36 18.46
N VAL A 368 -3.76 -8.40 17.20
CA VAL A 368 -2.68 -9.29 16.73
C VAL A 368 -1.36 -8.98 17.43
N LEU A 369 -0.97 -7.70 17.47
CA LEU A 369 0.30 -7.30 18.11
C LEU A 369 0.32 -7.61 19.62
N ARG A 370 -0.81 -7.45 20.33
CA ARG A 370 -0.92 -7.82 21.74
C ARG A 370 -0.90 -9.34 21.96
N ALA A 371 -1.54 -10.10 21.06
CA ALA A 371 -1.50 -11.56 21.12
C ALA A 371 -0.10 -12.12 20.92
N ALA A 372 0.73 -11.46 20.13
CA ALA A 372 2.13 -11.82 19.95
C ALA A 372 2.97 -11.69 21.24
N GLY A 373 2.51 -10.91 22.21
CA GLY A 373 3.18 -10.71 23.50
C GLY A 373 4.39 -9.80 23.45
N SER A 374 5.24 -9.91 22.44
CA SER A 374 6.35 -8.98 22.16
C SER A 374 6.45 -8.75 20.65
N VAL A 375 6.69 -7.51 20.24
CA VAL A 375 6.97 -7.10 18.86
C VAL A 375 8.05 -6.05 18.91
N ASP A 376 9.18 -6.32 18.26
CA ASP A 376 10.35 -5.44 18.31
C ASP A 376 10.25 -4.26 17.37
N LEU A 377 9.63 -4.49 16.19
CA LEU A 377 9.38 -3.42 15.23
C LEU A 377 8.22 -3.74 14.28
N LEU A 378 7.69 -2.69 13.67
CA LEU A 378 6.66 -2.77 12.64
C LEU A 378 7.21 -2.17 11.33
N HIS A 379 7.23 -2.97 10.25
CA HIS A 379 7.67 -2.52 8.94
C HIS A 379 6.48 -2.14 8.06
N LEU A 380 6.34 -0.86 7.75
CA LEU A 380 5.29 -0.28 6.90
C LEU A 380 5.84 0.00 5.49
N ARG A 381 5.00 -0.17 4.45
CA ARG A 381 5.45 -0.04 3.05
C ARG A 381 4.62 0.91 2.19
N MET A 382 3.37 1.12 2.48
CA MET A 382 2.46 1.90 1.62
C MET A 382 1.78 3.01 2.42
N ALA A 383 1.47 4.14 1.76
CA ALA A 383 0.69 5.23 2.36
C ALA A 383 -0.82 4.99 2.12
N GLU A 384 -1.38 4.10 2.92
CA GLU A 384 -2.78 3.65 2.86
C GLU A 384 -3.40 3.48 4.24
N VAL A 385 -4.67 3.08 4.32
CA VAL A 385 -5.42 2.94 5.58
C VAL A 385 -4.74 1.97 6.56
N GLY A 386 -4.15 0.89 6.06
CA GLY A 386 -3.43 -0.09 6.88
C GLY A 386 -2.24 0.55 7.61
N SER A 387 -1.37 1.25 6.87
CA SER A 387 -0.22 1.95 7.43
C SER A 387 -0.62 3.11 8.36
N LEU A 388 -1.70 3.84 8.02
CA LEU A 388 -2.25 4.86 8.91
C LEU A 388 -2.68 4.27 10.25
N ALA A 389 -3.47 3.20 10.23
CA ALA A 389 -3.95 2.51 11.42
C ALA A 389 -2.80 1.87 12.23
N ALA A 390 -1.85 1.25 11.54
CA ALA A 390 -0.69 0.59 12.12
C ALA A 390 0.27 1.58 12.80
N SER A 391 0.51 2.75 12.18
CA SER A 391 1.33 3.80 12.79
C SER A 391 0.70 4.40 14.05
N ASP A 392 -0.65 4.49 14.10
CA ASP A 392 -1.37 4.92 15.30
C ASP A 392 -1.24 3.86 16.42
N VAL A 393 -1.33 2.56 16.10
CA VAL A 393 -1.14 1.45 17.05
C VAL A 393 0.32 1.34 17.51
N ALA A 394 1.29 1.50 16.61
CA ALA A 394 2.70 1.48 16.95
C ALA A 394 3.04 2.54 18.00
N ARG A 395 2.53 3.77 17.82
CA ARG A 395 2.69 4.86 18.80
C ARG A 395 2.00 4.56 20.12
N GLU A 396 0.79 3.94 20.10
CA GLU A 396 0.07 3.56 21.33
C GLU A 396 0.82 2.48 22.13
N LEU A 397 1.50 1.58 21.44
CA LEU A 397 2.16 0.41 22.03
C LEU A 397 3.70 0.60 22.16
N ASP A 398 4.20 1.78 21.82
CA ASP A 398 5.62 2.11 21.81
C ASP A 398 6.48 1.11 21.00
N ILE A 399 5.99 0.76 19.79
CA ILE A 399 6.67 -0.13 18.86
C ILE A 399 7.41 0.72 17.82
N PRO A 400 8.73 0.53 17.62
CA PRO A 400 9.48 1.21 16.56
C PRO A 400 8.94 0.89 15.19
N VAL A 401 9.04 1.87 14.30
CA VAL A 401 8.57 1.75 12.91
C VAL A 401 9.73 1.86 11.94
N VAL A 402 9.83 0.90 11.04
CA VAL A 402 10.60 0.98 9.79
C VAL A 402 9.62 1.29 8.67
N PHE A 403 9.94 2.25 7.83
CA PHE A 403 9.07 2.63 6.71
C PHE A 403 9.81 2.56 5.37
N THR A 404 9.34 1.70 4.47
CA THR A 404 9.78 1.73 3.06
C THR A 404 9.10 2.89 2.35
N VAL A 405 9.88 3.89 1.97
CA VAL A 405 9.39 5.11 1.32
C VAL A 405 9.15 4.86 -0.15
N ALA A 406 7.88 4.77 -0.51
CA ALA A 406 7.43 4.81 -1.89
C ALA A 406 6.68 6.13 -2.12
N PRO A 407 7.25 7.13 -2.82
CA PRO A 407 6.59 8.40 -3.10
C PRO A 407 5.50 8.25 -4.18
N ASP A 408 4.70 7.20 -4.05
CA ASP A 408 3.68 6.77 -5.02
C ASP A 408 2.72 7.90 -5.41
N PRO A 409 2.05 8.60 -4.47
CA PRO A 409 1.13 9.66 -4.85
C PRO A 409 1.82 10.81 -5.57
N HIS A 410 3.03 11.20 -5.15
CA HIS A 410 3.78 12.29 -5.78
C HIS A 410 4.15 11.97 -7.23
N ALA A 411 4.62 10.75 -7.48
CA ALA A 411 5.05 10.34 -8.81
C ALA A 411 3.86 10.14 -9.76
N VAL A 412 2.70 9.68 -9.26
CA VAL A 412 1.45 9.62 -10.05
C VAL A 412 1.00 11.03 -10.43
N ILE A 413 0.95 11.97 -9.47
CA ILE A 413 0.62 13.37 -9.71
C ILE A 413 1.57 13.95 -10.78
N GLN A 414 2.89 13.74 -10.64
CA GLN A 414 3.88 14.27 -11.56
C GLN A 414 3.72 13.69 -12.98
N SER A 415 3.41 12.41 -13.11
CA SER A 415 3.19 11.76 -14.41
C SER A 415 1.92 12.31 -15.09
N MET A 416 0.83 12.45 -14.35
CA MET A 416 -0.43 12.99 -14.85
C MET A 416 -0.32 14.48 -15.23
N ASP A 417 0.37 15.27 -14.42
CA ASP A 417 0.68 16.69 -14.67
C ASP A 417 1.54 16.83 -15.94
N SER A 418 2.57 15.99 -16.09
CA SER A 418 3.44 15.98 -17.29
C SER A 418 2.69 15.55 -18.56
N ALA A 419 1.71 14.65 -18.45
CA ALA A 419 0.86 14.23 -19.54
C ALA A 419 -0.27 15.23 -19.85
N GLY A 420 -0.46 16.26 -19.02
CA GLY A 420 -1.55 17.24 -19.14
C GLY A 420 -2.94 16.68 -18.78
N SER A 421 -3.03 15.47 -18.25
CA SER A 421 -4.29 14.83 -17.79
C SER A 421 -4.71 15.31 -16.39
N LEU A 422 -3.83 15.96 -15.64
CA LEU A 422 -4.09 16.60 -14.37
C LEU A 422 -3.59 18.06 -14.44
N THR A 423 -4.46 18.99 -14.10
CA THR A 423 -4.14 20.42 -14.08
C THR A 423 -4.43 21.00 -12.69
N ARG A 424 -3.96 22.20 -12.42
CA ARG A 424 -4.23 22.88 -11.14
C ARG A 424 -5.72 23.10 -10.88
N SER A 425 -6.50 23.38 -11.94
CA SER A 425 -7.95 23.61 -11.86
C SER A 425 -8.79 22.31 -11.84
N THR A 426 -8.20 21.16 -12.07
CA THR A 426 -8.87 19.84 -11.97
C THR A 426 -8.34 19.01 -10.83
N PHE A 427 -7.36 19.57 -10.09
CA PHE A 427 -6.70 18.86 -9.01
C PHE A 427 -7.67 18.54 -7.88
N GLY A 428 -8.54 19.46 -7.49
CA GLY A 428 -9.51 19.25 -6.41
C GLY A 428 -10.45 18.07 -6.67
N THR A 429 -11.01 17.97 -7.88
CA THR A 429 -11.86 16.85 -8.27
C THR A 429 -11.08 15.53 -8.30
N ALA A 430 -9.83 15.54 -8.73
CA ALA A 430 -8.97 14.36 -8.68
C ALA A 430 -8.60 13.98 -7.25
N ASP A 431 -8.34 14.96 -6.39
CA ASP A 431 -8.01 14.76 -4.98
C ASP A 431 -9.19 14.19 -4.18
N GLU A 432 -10.43 14.65 -4.45
CA GLU A 432 -11.65 14.09 -3.85
C GLU A 432 -11.82 12.59 -4.14
N ARG A 433 -11.34 12.12 -5.28
CA ARG A 433 -11.42 10.70 -5.68
C ARG A 433 -10.22 9.88 -5.22
N GLU A 434 -9.02 10.43 -5.32
CA GLU A 434 -7.74 9.71 -5.12
C GLU A 434 -7.06 10.04 -3.79
N HIS A 435 -7.50 11.12 -3.13
CA HIS A 435 -6.94 11.65 -1.87
C HIS A 435 -5.43 11.88 -1.97
N PHE A 436 -4.98 12.42 -3.10
CA PHE A 436 -3.57 12.65 -3.44
C PHE A 436 -2.84 13.47 -2.39
N TRP A 437 -3.46 14.59 -1.97
CA TRP A 437 -2.85 15.47 -0.97
C TRP A 437 -2.68 14.76 0.37
N PHE A 438 -3.73 14.08 0.82
CA PHE A 438 -3.69 13.34 2.09
C PHE A 438 -2.66 12.21 2.03
N ARG A 439 -2.62 11.43 0.95
CA ARG A 439 -1.66 10.34 0.75
C ARG A 439 -0.22 10.85 0.67
N ALA A 440 0.03 11.95 -0.02
CA ALA A 440 1.34 12.58 -0.08
C ALA A 440 1.82 13.02 1.32
N ARG A 441 0.94 13.66 2.10
CA ARG A 441 1.23 14.03 3.49
C ARG A 441 1.39 12.83 4.41
N LEU A 442 0.68 11.74 4.15
CA LEU A 442 0.84 10.50 4.90
C LEU A 442 2.23 9.88 4.66
N VAL A 443 2.74 9.86 3.41
CA VAL A 443 4.11 9.43 3.12
C VAL A 443 5.12 10.24 3.93
N GLN A 444 5.00 11.58 3.89
CA GLN A 444 5.89 12.48 4.63
C GLN A 444 5.83 12.22 6.15
N ARG A 445 4.61 12.07 6.70
CA ARG A 445 4.39 11.80 8.12
C ARG A 445 4.94 10.45 8.55
N LEU A 446 4.71 9.38 7.76
CA LEU A 446 5.25 8.05 8.06
C LEU A 446 6.78 8.06 8.03
N ALA A 447 7.39 8.70 7.02
CA ALA A 447 8.83 8.81 6.89
C ALA A 447 9.46 9.62 8.04
N SER A 448 8.85 10.75 8.42
CA SER A 448 9.36 11.60 9.51
C SER A 448 9.25 10.95 10.88
N ASN A 449 8.22 10.13 11.11
CA ASN A 449 7.96 9.46 12.38
C ASN A 449 8.60 8.07 12.47
N ALA A 450 9.13 7.52 11.37
CA ALA A 450 9.81 6.24 11.39
C ALA A 450 11.15 6.34 12.13
N ASN A 451 11.52 5.29 12.87
CA ASN A 451 12.85 5.16 13.46
C ASN A 451 13.89 4.99 12.36
N HIS A 452 13.53 4.30 11.27
CA HIS A 452 14.40 4.13 10.12
C HIS A 452 13.58 4.10 8.81
N THR A 453 14.13 4.65 7.74
CA THR A 453 13.51 4.58 6.41
C THR A 453 14.32 3.71 5.45
N VAL A 454 13.60 2.88 4.73
CA VAL A 454 14.13 2.08 3.63
C VAL A 454 13.76 2.76 2.31
N LEU A 455 14.73 2.93 1.44
CA LEU A 455 14.60 3.65 0.17
C LEU A 455 14.86 2.70 -0.99
N PHE A 456 14.08 2.83 -2.07
CA PHE A 456 14.38 2.12 -3.30
C PHE A 456 15.51 2.79 -4.08
N PRO A 457 16.38 2.03 -4.76
CA PRO A 457 17.39 2.61 -5.63
C PRO A 457 16.73 3.39 -6.78
N ARG A 458 17.25 4.58 -7.06
CA ARG A 458 16.83 5.47 -8.15
C ARG A 458 18.02 6.24 -8.68
N PRO A 459 18.06 6.63 -9.97
CA PRO A 459 19.19 7.38 -10.53
C PRO A 459 19.46 8.71 -9.81
N GLN A 460 18.40 9.39 -9.35
CA GLN A 460 18.48 10.69 -8.67
C GLN A 460 17.88 10.64 -7.27
N LEU A 461 18.14 9.56 -6.53
CA LEU A 461 17.50 9.26 -5.25
C LEU A 461 17.48 10.44 -4.27
N ARG A 462 18.62 11.10 -4.03
CA ARG A 462 18.73 12.22 -3.10
C ARG A 462 17.86 13.41 -3.51
N GLN A 463 17.90 13.73 -4.80
CA GLN A 463 17.09 14.81 -5.35
C GLN A 463 15.62 14.49 -5.29
N ASP A 464 15.23 13.27 -5.67
CA ASP A 464 13.83 12.82 -5.65
C ASP A 464 13.26 12.81 -4.23
N MET A 465 14.01 12.28 -3.26
CA MET A 465 13.56 12.24 -1.87
C MET A 465 13.37 13.65 -1.29
N ARG A 466 14.29 14.55 -1.58
CA ARG A 466 14.17 15.96 -1.13
C ARG A 466 13.03 16.68 -1.85
N ALA A 467 12.87 16.49 -3.17
CA ALA A 467 11.87 17.18 -3.95
C ALA A 467 10.45 16.64 -3.75
N LEU A 468 10.28 15.32 -3.63
CA LEU A 468 8.98 14.67 -3.55
C LEU A 468 8.49 14.51 -2.10
N VAL A 469 9.35 14.05 -1.21
CA VAL A 469 8.96 13.66 0.16
C VAL A 469 9.45 14.65 1.21
N GLY A 470 10.42 15.50 0.89
CA GLY A 470 11.05 16.42 1.84
C GLY A 470 12.11 15.75 2.72
N ILE A 471 12.57 14.54 2.37
CA ILE A 471 13.64 13.84 3.10
C ILE A 471 14.99 14.32 2.61
N ASP A 472 15.81 14.85 3.51
CA ASP A 472 17.22 15.13 3.26
C ASP A 472 18.08 13.99 3.78
N ILE A 473 18.43 13.06 2.90
CA ILE A 473 19.23 11.86 3.23
C ILE A 473 20.60 12.25 3.81
N ASP A 474 21.17 13.36 3.33
CA ASP A 474 22.50 13.78 3.74
C ASP A 474 22.55 14.37 5.16
N SER A 475 21.43 14.85 5.68
CA SER A 475 21.33 15.37 7.04
C SER A 475 21.40 14.28 8.12
N HIS A 476 20.85 13.09 7.83
CA HIS A 476 20.77 11.96 8.75
C HIS A 476 20.97 10.63 8.02
N PRO A 477 22.16 10.40 7.43
CA PRO A 477 22.40 9.22 6.59
C PRO A 477 22.21 7.90 7.35
N GLU A 478 22.45 7.89 8.66
CA GLU A 478 22.26 6.73 9.55
C GLU A 478 20.81 6.27 9.65
N ARG A 479 19.84 7.14 9.34
CA ARG A 479 18.40 6.83 9.37
C ARG A 479 17.85 6.31 8.06
N HIS A 480 18.69 6.15 7.04
CA HIS A 480 18.26 5.81 5.69
C HIS A 480 19.10 4.68 5.13
N THR A 481 18.48 3.62 4.65
CA THR A 481 19.16 2.53 3.95
C THR A 481 18.53 2.27 2.60
N ILE A 482 19.34 2.11 1.56
CA ILE A 482 18.87 1.74 0.22
C ILE A 482 18.78 0.21 0.18
N VAL A 483 17.55 -0.31 0.03
CA VAL A 483 17.31 -1.74 -0.12
C VAL A 483 16.43 -1.96 -1.35
N PRO A 484 16.93 -2.63 -2.38
CA PRO A 484 16.13 -3.03 -3.52
C PRO A 484 15.11 -4.12 -3.12
N GLU A 485 14.00 -4.20 -3.82
CA GLU A 485 13.12 -5.37 -3.71
C GLU A 485 13.79 -6.59 -4.36
N GLY A 486 13.49 -7.76 -3.82
CA GLY A 486 14.01 -9.03 -4.31
C GLY A 486 12.92 -9.96 -4.84
N ILE A 487 13.31 -10.87 -5.72
CA ILE A 487 12.45 -11.94 -6.24
C ILE A 487 12.96 -13.31 -5.81
N ASP A 488 12.04 -14.28 -5.69
CA ASP A 488 12.41 -15.67 -5.42
C ASP A 488 12.80 -16.38 -6.73
N LEU A 489 14.09 -16.51 -6.93
CA LEU A 489 14.63 -17.16 -8.13
C LEU A 489 14.24 -18.64 -8.26
N ARG A 490 13.92 -19.33 -7.16
CA ARG A 490 13.49 -20.75 -7.20
C ARG A 490 12.20 -20.92 -8.01
N VAL A 491 11.29 -19.94 -7.95
CA VAL A 491 10.04 -19.94 -8.74
C VAL A 491 10.37 -19.78 -10.23
N VAL A 492 11.23 -18.83 -10.56
CA VAL A 492 11.66 -18.55 -11.95
C VAL A 492 12.40 -19.77 -12.54
N ASP A 493 13.33 -20.35 -11.79
CA ASP A 493 14.14 -21.49 -12.23
C ASP A 493 13.29 -22.71 -12.56
N ARG A 494 12.32 -23.03 -11.68
CA ARG A 494 11.37 -24.11 -11.92
C ARG A 494 10.56 -23.85 -13.19
N ALA A 495 10.06 -22.63 -13.37
CA ALA A 495 9.29 -22.24 -14.54
C ALA A 495 10.11 -22.35 -15.85
N VAL A 496 11.35 -21.90 -15.83
CA VAL A 496 12.27 -21.99 -16.98
C VAL A 496 12.62 -23.46 -17.27
N GLN A 497 12.87 -24.28 -16.25
CA GLN A 497 13.15 -25.70 -16.42
C GLN A 497 11.96 -26.45 -17.04
N GLU A 498 10.75 -26.20 -16.56
CA GLU A 498 9.52 -26.81 -17.11
C GLU A 498 9.29 -26.39 -18.56
N ALA A 499 9.44 -25.10 -18.87
CA ALA A 499 9.26 -24.59 -20.23
C ALA A 499 10.32 -25.16 -21.20
N ARG A 500 11.57 -25.30 -20.77
CA ARG A 500 12.64 -25.98 -21.56
C ARG A 500 12.32 -27.47 -21.78
N GLY A 501 11.98 -28.19 -20.70
CA GLY A 501 11.61 -29.59 -20.80
C GLY A 501 10.47 -29.81 -21.79
N HIS A 502 9.45 -28.93 -21.76
CA HIS A 502 8.36 -28.98 -22.74
C HIS A 502 8.81 -28.66 -24.16
N ALA A 503 9.71 -27.71 -24.35
CA ALA A 503 10.29 -27.41 -25.68
C ALA A 503 11.10 -28.59 -26.23
N ASP A 504 11.75 -29.37 -25.35
CA ASP A 504 12.52 -30.58 -25.68
C ASP A 504 11.65 -31.83 -25.80
N GLY A 505 10.32 -31.72 -25.67
CA GLY A 505 9.36 -32.81 -25.91
C GLY A 505 8.76 -33.46 -24.66
N ALA A 506 9.01 -32.92 -23.45
CA ALA A 506 8.32 -33.37 -22.25
C ALA A 506 6.84 -32.99 -22.26
N GLU A 507 6.01 -33.68 -21.51
CA GLU A 507 4.61 -33.37 -21.33
C GLU A 507 4.43 -31.94 -20.73
N ALA A 508 3.46 -31.19 -21.24
CA ALA A 508 3.17 -29.86 -20.74
C ALA A 508 2.61 -29.93 -19.31
N SER A 509 3.16 -29.12 -18.40
CA SER A 509 2.52 -28.91 -17.09
C SER A 509 1.12 -28.30 -17.26
N PRO A 510 0.23 -28.43 -16.26
CA PRO A 510 -1.12 -27.85 -16.33
C PRO A 510 -1.13 -26.38 -16.77
N ALA A 511 -0.24 -25.56 -16.21
CA ALA A 511 -0.12 -24.14 -16.58
C ALA A 511 0.31 -23.94 -18.05
N LEU A 512 1.26 -24.72 -18.54
CA LEU A 512 1.67 -24.66 -19.95
C LEU A 512 0.57 -25.18 -20.87
N ALA A 513 -0.18 -26.20 -20.46
CA ALA A 513 -1.33 -26.71 -21.22
C ALA A 513 -2.45 -25.66 -21.36
N GLU A 514 -2.71 -24.89 -20.30
CA GLU A 514 -3.65 -23.76 -20.34
C GLU A 514 -3.20 -22.67 -21.31
N LEU A 515 -1.92 -22.28 -21.29
CA LEU A 515 -1.38 -21.31 -22.24
C LEU A 515 -1.47 -21.83 -23.69
N ARG A 516 -1.17 -23.10 -23.91
CA ARG A 516 -1.33 -23.74 -25.23
C ARG A 516 -2.77 -23.66 -25.71
N ALA A 517 -3.73 -24.05 -24.86
CA ALA A 517 -5.16 -23.97 -25.19
C ALA A 517 -5.59 -22.53 -25.52
N LEU A 518 -5.06 -21.55 -24.79
CA LEU A 518 -5.34 -20.13 -25.06
C LEU A 518 -4.80 -19.70 -26.43
N ILE A 519 -3.57 -20.03 -26.77
CA ILE A 519 -2.96 -19.69 -28.07
C ILE A 519 -3.65 -20.44 -29.23
N GLU A 520 -4.12 -21.67 -29.00
CA GLU A 520 -4.88 -22.45 -29.99
C GLU A 520 -6.21 -21.80 -30.40
N THR A 521 -6.73 -20.88 -29.59
CA THR A 521 -7.92 -20.09 -29.98
C THR A 521 -7.63 -19.04 -31.07
N LEU A 522 -6.36 -18.71 -31.31
CA LEU A 522 -5.93 -17.75 -32.32
C LEU A 522 -6.01 -18.36 -33.73
N PRO A 523 -6.21 -17.55 -34.78
CA PRO A 523 -6.10 -17.98 -36.19
C PRO A 523 -4.72 -18.61 -36.48
N ALA A 524 -4.71 -19.52 -37.48
CA ALA A 524 -3.48 -20.29 -37.77
C ALA A 524 -2.28 -19.43 -38.16
N GLU A 525 -2.50 -18.30 -38.82
CA GLU A 525 -1.48 -17.33 -39.22
C GLU A 525 -0.87 -16.59 -38.03
N ARG A 526 -1.59 -16.50 -36.91
CA ARG A 526 -1.10 -15.87 -35.66
C ARG A 526 -0.30 -16.86 -34.79
N ARG A 527 -0.56 -18.12 -34.95
CA ARG A 527 0.24 -19.16 -34.28
C ARG A 527 1.65 -19.12 -34.86
N ARG A 528 2.67 -19.35 -34.06
CA ARG A 528 4.10 -19.21 -34.32
C ARG A 528 4.65 -17.79 -34.21
N LEU A 529 3.83 -16.77 -33.98
CA LEU A 529 4.35 -15.47 -33.59
C LEU A 529 4.83 -15.50 -32.14
N PRO A 530 5.85 -14.71 -31.76
CA PRO A 530 6.27 -14.55 -30.37
C PRO A 530 5.21 -13.84 -29.55
N LEU A 531 5.31 -13.95 -28.22
CA LEU A 531 4.43 -13.27 -27.29
C LEU A 531 5.05 -11.96 -26.79
N LEU A 532 4.31 -10.87 -26.89
CA LEU A 532 4.46 -9.73 -26.00
C LEU A 532 3.68 -10.03 -24.73
N VAL A 533 4.31 -9.92 -23.57
CA VAL A 533 3.67 -10.24 -22.28
C VAL A 533 3.66 -9.02 -21.40
N SER A 534 2.53 -8.75 -20.75
CA SER A 534 2.45 -7.80 -19.65
C SER A 534 1.66 -8.42 -18.50
N VAL A 535 2.15 -8.22 -17.29
CA VAL A 535 1.55 -8.75 -16.07
C VAL A 535 1.26 -7.60 -15.10
N GLY A 536 0.02 -7.49 -14.67
CA GLY A 536 -0.37 -6.46 -13.70
C GLY A 536 -1.87 -6.28 -13.58
N ARG A 537 -2.27 -5.46 -12.61
CA ARG A 537 -3.66 -5.07 -12.43
C ARG A 537 -4.14 -4.21 -13.61
N PHE A 538 -5.42 -4.32 -13.95
CA PHE A 538 -6.04 -3.42 -14.91
C PHE A 538 -6.41 -2.11 -14.19
N HIS A 539 -5.37 -1.34 -13.91
CA HIS A 539 -5.45 -0.04 -13.27
C HIS A 539 -4.74 0.99 -14.17
N ARG A 540 -5.25 2.21 -14.22
CA ARG A 540 -4.71 3.26 -15.10
C ARG A 540 -3.21 3.50 -14.92
N VAL A 541 -2.68 3.36 -13.67
CA VAL A 541 -1.24 3.52 -13.40
C VAL A 541 -0.41 2.43 -14.06
N LYS A 542 -0.96 1.24 -14.30
CA LYS A 542 -0.26 0.12 -14.95
C LYS A 542 -0.28 0.19 -16.49
N GLY A 543 -1.10 1.06 -17.06
CA GLY A 543 -1.08 1.39 -18.48
C GLY A 543 -1.43 0.25 -19.43
N MET A 544 -2.29 -0.69 -19.02
CA MET A 544 -2.65 -1.85 -19.85
C MET A 544 -3.31 -1.44 -21.18
N ALA A 545 -4.20 -0.45 -21.14
CA ALA A 545 -4.82 0.09 -22.35
C ALA A 545 -3.80 0.80 -23.25
N ALA A 546 -2.81 1.52 -22.67
CA ALA A 546 -1.75 2.17 -23.42
C ALA A 546 -0.84 1.14 -24.14
N ILE A 547 -0.58 -0.02 -23.52
CA ILE A 547 0.15 -1.12 -24.17
C ILE A 547 -0.62 -1.63 -25.39
N VAL A 548 -1.95 -1.84 -25.26
CA VAL A 548 -2.79 -2.29 -26.39
C VAL A 548 -2.78 -1.27 -27.52
N SER A 549 -2.93 0.03 -27.19
CA SER A 549 -2.90 1.12 -28.17
C SER A 549 -1.54 1.17 -28.91
N ALA A 550 -0.44 1.17 -28.17
CA ALA A 550 0.90 1.19 -28.72
C ALA A 550 1.22 -0.04 -29.59
N TRP A 551 0.79 -1.23 -29.16
CA TRP A 551 0.95 -2.46 -29.94
C TRP A 551 0.10 -2.46 -31.19
N GLN A 552 -1.20 -2.15 -31.10
CA GLN A 552 -2.13 -2.16 -32.22
C GLN A 552 -1.80 -1.08 -33.26
N GLY A 553 -1.28 0.07 -32.81
CA GLY A 553 -0.90 1.20 -33.66
C GLY A 553 0.46 1.05 -34.37
N SER A 554 1.11 -0.11 -34.26
CA SER A 554 2.46 -0.33 -34.76
C SER A 554 2.62 -1.61 -35.59
N ALA A 555 3.80 -1.81 -36.19
CA ALA A 555 4.15 -3.05 -36.87
C ALA A 555 4.22 -4.27 -35.91
N ALA A 556 4.25 -4.04 -34.61
CA ALA A 556 4.25 -5.10 -33.60
C ALA A 556 2.95 -5.94 -33.66
N ALA A 557 1.82 -5.33 -34.04
CA ALA A 557 0.56 -6.04 -34.17
C ALA A 557 0.61 -7.21 -35.17
N ASP A 558 1.36 -7.09 -36.25
CA ASP A 558 1.54 -8.15 -37.26
C ASP A 558 2.66 -9.14 -36.89
N ARG A 559 3.53 -8.78 -35.94
CA ARG A 559 4.77 -9.52 -35.62
C ARG A 559 4.73 -10.28 -34.31
N ALA A 560 3.78 -9.98 -33.43
CA ALA A 560 3.64 -10.63 -32.12
C ALA A 560 2.19 -10.66 -31.67
N ASN A 561 1.83 -11.68 -30.88
CA ASN A 561 0.58 -11.69 -30.14
C ASN A 561 0.77 -11.02 -28.79
N LEU A 562 -0.25 -10.32 -28.29
CA LEU A 562 -0.21 -9.63 -27.01
C LEU A 562 -0.96 -10.44 -25.95
N LEU A 563 -0.26 -10.82 -24.89
CA LEU A 563 -0.81 -11.52 -23.72
C LEU A 563 -0.80 -10.58 -22.52
N LEU A 564 -1.98 -10.10 -22.11
CA LEU A 564 -2.16 -9.28 -20.92
C LEU A 564 -2.74 -10.11 -19.79
N ILE A 565 -1.97 -10.31 -18.73
CA ILE A 565 -2.31 -11.15 -17.58
C ILE A 565 -2.66 -10.28 -16.38
N GLY A 566 -3.85 -10.47 -15.84
CA GLY A 566 -4.34 -9.78 -14.64
C GLY A 566 -5.79 -9.32 -14.77
N GLY A 567 -6.26 -8.68 -13.70
CA GLY A 567 -7.62 -8.15 -13.63
C GLY A 567 -8.71 -9.21 -13.44
N ASN A 568 -9.82 -8.79 -12.85
CA ASN A 568 -11.00 -9.62 -12.69
C ASN A 568 -12.00 -9.34 -13.83
N LEU A 569 -11.97 -10.17 -14.87
CA LEU A 569 -12.82 -9.98 -16.05
C LEU A 569 -14.30 -10.27 -15.80
N ARG A 570 -14.65 -11.05 -14.75
CA ARG A 570 -16.04 -11.43 -14.45
C ARG A 570 -16.75 -10.38 -13.59
N HIS A 571 -16.03 -9.83 -12.63
CA HIS A 571 -16.52 -8.84 -11.67
C HIS A 571 -15.50 -7.71 -11.55
N PRO A 572 -15.27 -6.92 -12.63
CA PRO A 572 -14.26 -5.88 -12.62
C PRO A 572 -14.63 -4.76 -11.63
N SER A 573 -13.63 -4.26 -10.91
CA SER A 573 -13.72 -3.01 -10.16
C SER A 573 -13.98 -1.83 -11.11
N SER A 574 -14.24 -0.64 -10.58
CA SER A 574 -14.42 0.58 -11.40
C SER A 574 -13.21 0.83 -12.30
N ASP A 575 -12.01 0.76 -11.71
CA ASP A 575 -10.76 1.01 -12.43
C ASP A 575 -10.46 -0.05 -13.49
N GLU A 576 -10.72 -1.33 -13.16
CA GLU A 576 -10.57 -2.42 -14.12
C GLU A 576 -11.55 -2.27 -15.29
N ARG A 577 -12.79 -1.85 -15.03
CA ARG A 577 -13.79 -1.61 -16.06
C ARG A 577 -13.38 -0.48 -17.00
N GLU A 578 -12.89 0.63 -16.46
CA GLU A 578 -12.37 1.75 -17.25
C GLU A 578 -11.24 1.30 -18.18
N GLN A 579 -10.31 0.48 -17.70
CA GLN A 579 -9.22 -0.04 -18.53
C GLN A 579 -9.71 -1.04 -19.58
N LEU A 580 -10.67 -1.91 -19.25
CA LEU A 580 -11.27 -2.84 -20.22
C LEU A 580 -12.05 -2.09 -21.31
N GLU A 581 -12.82 -1.07 -20.97
CA GLU A 581 -13.54 -0.23 -21.93
C GLU A 581 -12.56 0.51 -22.86
N ALA A 582 -11.45 1.01 -22.33
CA ALA A 582 -10.39 1.63 -23.12
C ALA A 582 -9.72 0.61 -24.07
N ILE A 583 -9.46 -0.62 -23.62
CA ILE A 583 -8.95 -1.72 -24.46
C ILE A 583 -9.95 -2.05 -25.58
N GLU A 584 -11.24 -2.18 -25.26
CA GLU A 584 -12.28 -2.49 -26.23
C GLU A 584 -12.49 -1.38 -27.28
N THR A 585 -12.20 -0.13 -26.91
CA THR A 585 -12.22 0.99 -27.85
C THR A 585 -11.13 0.84 -28.92
N VAL A 586 -9.96 0.31 -28.56
CA VAL A 586 -8.83 0.09 -29.48
C VAL A 586 -9.03 -1.22 -30.26
N VAL A 587 -9.32 -2.31 -29.57
CA VAL A 587 -9.55 -3.64 -30.14
C VAL A 587 -10.88 -4.18 -29.61
N PRO A 588 -11.98 -4.09 -30.38
CA PRO A 588 -13.26 -4.64 -29.96
C PRO A 588 -13.19 -6.13 -29.60
N ALA A 589 -13.93 -6.57 -28.59
CA ALA A 589 -13.86 -7.93 -28.03
C ALA A 589 -14.07 -9.02 -29.12
N ALA A 590 -14.94 -8.78 -30.12
CA ALA A 590 -15.16 -9.67 -31.23
C ALA A 590 -13.93 -9.88 -32.15
N ARG A 591 -12.96 -8.96 -32.08
CA ARG A 591 -11.73 -8.97 -32.89
C ARG A 591 -10.48 -9.37 -32.11
N HIS A 592 -10.57 -9.62 -30.81
CA HIS A 592 -9.39 -9.95 -29.98
C HIS A 592 -8.58 -11.11 -30.58
N ARG A 593 -9.26 -12.22 -30.99
CA ARG A 593 -8.57 -13.39 -31.56
C ARG A 593 -7.92 -13.07 -32.92
N GLU A 594 -8.62 -12.36 -33.77
CA GLU A 594 -8.11 -11.95 -35.09
C GLU A 594 -6.91 -11.04 -34.96
N ALA A 595 -6.94 -10.08 -34.03
CA ALA A 595 -5.85 -9.18 -33.74
C ALA A 595 -4.68 -9.85 -33.00
N GLY A 596 -4.89 -11.01 -32.35
CA GLY A 596 -3.87 -11.68 -31.54
C GLY A 596 -3.77 -11.15 -30.10
N LEU A 597 -4.86 -10.57 -29.57
CA LEU A 597 -4.97 -10.11 -28.20
C LEU A 597 -5.53 -11.23 -27.32
N LEU A 598 -4.79 -11.60 -26.27
CA LEU A 598 -5.14 -12.62 -25.31
C LEU A 598 -5.32 -12.00 -23.92
N LEU A 599 -6.52 -12.12 -23.37
CA LEU A 599 -6.92 -11.60 -22.06
C LEU A 599 -7.41 -12.77 -21.18
N PRO A 600 -6.51 -13.51 -20.51
CA PRO A 600 -6.89 -14.64 -19.65
C PRO A 600 -7.50 -14.20 -18.31
N GLY A 601 -7.40 -12.92 -17.95
CA GLY A 601 -7.72 -12.44 -16.63
C GLY A 601 -6.63 -12.74 -15.61
N HIS A 602 -7.01 -12.73 -14.33
CA HIS A 602 -6.12 -13.08 -13.23
C HIS A 602 -5.66 -14.55 -13.33
N GLN A 603 -4.37 -14.75 -13.05
CA GLN A 603 -3.73 -16.07 -12.98
C GLN A 603 -2.89 -16.19 -11.71
N PRO A 604 -2.77 -17.39 -11.12
CA PRO A 604 -1.86 -17.63 -10.00
C PRO A 604 -0.40 -17.31 -10.36
N ASN A 605 0.37 -16.78 -9.39
CA ASN A 605 1.76 -16.37 -9.61
C ASN A 605 2.63 -17.47 -10.25
N ASP A 606 2.47 -18.70 -9.80
CA ASP A 606 3.16 -19.89 -10.32
C ASP A 606 2.83 -20.16 -11.80
N THR A 607 1.58 -19.94 -12.22
CA THR A 607 1.13 -20.03 -13.62
C THR A 607 1.73 -18.91 -14.45
N VAL A 608 1.72 -17.69 -13.92
CA VAL A 608 2.31 -16.50 -14.59
C VAL A 608 3.80 -16.71 -14.84
N ALA A 609 4.56 -17.20 -13.86
CA ALA A 609 5.98 -17.48 -14.03
C ALA A 609 6.26 -18.44 -15.20
N ARG A 610 5.46 -19.51 -15.33
CA ARG A 610 5.57 -20.47 -16.43
C ARG A 610 5.20 -19.86 -17.79
N TRP A 611 4.21 -19.00 -17.84
CA TRP A 611 3.81 -18.30 -19.07
C TRP A 611 4.86 -17.30 -19.53
N VAL A 612 5.47 -16.58 -18.58
CA VAL A 612 6.59 -15.65 -18.86
C VAL A 612 7.83 -16.45 -19.35
N ALA A 613 8.14 -17.59 -18.73
CA ALA A 613 9.19 -18.47 -19.18
C ALA A 613 8.89 -19.06 -20.59
N ALA A 614 7.63 -19.44 -20.85
CA ALA A 614 7.21 -19.93 -22.17
C ALA A 614 7.30 -18.83 -23.25
N ALA A 615 7.03 -17.58 -22.93
CA ALA A 615 7.25 -16.46 -23.86
C ALA A 615 8.73 -16.32 -24.26
N ARG A 616 9.65 -16.61 -23.34
CA ARG A 616 11.10 -16.59 -23.63
C ARG A 616 11.55 -17.79 -24.48
N ILE A 617 11.07 -18.99 -24.14
CA ILE A 617 11.56 -20.25 -24.73
C ILE A 617 10.79 -20.62 -25.99
N GLY A 618 9.50 -20.30 -26.04
CA GLY A 618 8.54 -20.71 -27.07
C GLY A 618 7.73 -21.93 -26.67
N LEU A 619 6.69 -22.19 -27.44
CA LEU A 619 5.83 -23.37 -27.33
C LEU A 619 5.84 -24.12 -28.66
N PRO A 620 6.26 -25.40 -28.69
CA PRO A 620 6.39 -26.16 -29.94
C PRO A 620 5.11 -26.13 -30.79
N GLY A 621 5.22 -25.65 -32.02
CA GLY A 621 4.15 -25.55 -33.00
C GLY A 621 3.13 -24.42 -32.77
N LEU A 622 3.22 -23.66 -31.68
CA LEU A 622 2.21 -22.66 -31.29
C LEU A 622 2.75 -21.23 -31.05
N SER A 623 3.95 -21.08 -30.52
CA SER A 623 4.53 -19.75 -30.31
C SER A 623 6.04 -19.80 -30.50
N ALA A 624 6.59 -18.81 -31.19
CA ALA A 624 8.05 -18.62 -31.25
C ALA A 624 8.57 -18.20 -29.88
N GLY A 625 9.82 -18.54 -29.61
CA GLY A 625 10.56 -17.98 -28.46
C GLY A 625 10.98 -16.54 -28.69
N ASN A 626 11.79 -16.02 -27.77
CA ASN A 626 12.30 -14.66 -27.78
C ASN A 626 11.17 -13.60 -27.78
N GLY A 627 10.14 -13.81 -26.96
CA GLY A 627 9.15 -12.81 -26.66
C GLY A 627 9.72 -11.59 -25.94
N VAL A 628 8.88 -10.61 -25.68
CA VAL A 628 9.26 -9.37 -24.99
C VAL A 628 8.28 -9.11 -23.84
N TYR A 629 8.80 -8.69 -22.70
CA TYR A 629 7.96 -8.21 -21.59
C TYR A 629 7.76 -6.70 -21.71
N VAL A 630 6.52 -6.23 -21.57
CA VAL A 630 6.18 -4.80 -21.67
C VAL A 630 5.53 -4.32 -20.39
N CYS A 631 6.14 -3.33 -19.73
CA CYS A 631 5.57 -2.60 -18.63
C CYS A 631 5.13 -1.21 -19.11
N GLY A 632 3.80 -0.99 -19.16
CA GLY A 632 3.21 0.29 -19.54
C GLY A 632 2.96 1.24 -18.37
N SER A 633 3.45 0.91 -17.16
CA SER A 633 3.20 1.72 -15.97
C SER A 633 3.60 3.17 -16.18
N LEU A 634 2.69 4.09 -15.84
CA LEU A 634 2.99 5.54 -15.82
C LEU A 634 4.18 5.83 -14.89
N LYS A 635 4.31 4.99 -13.87
CA LYS A 635 5.35 5.03 -12.87
C LYS A 635 5.55 3.62 -12.32
N GLU A 636 6.79 3.24 -12.12
CA GLU A 636 7.16 1.99 -11.45
C GLU A 636 8.20 2.30 -10.37
N GLU A 637 7.84 2.07 -9.10
CA GLU A 637 8.77 2.34 -8.00
C GLU A 637 9.96 1.42 -8.06
N PHE A 638 9.70 0.13 -8.23
CA PHE A 638 10.77 -0.85 -8.35
C PHE A 638 10.57 -1.80 -9.54
N GLY A 639 9.42 -2.50 -9.66
CA GLY A 639 9.08 -3.31 -10.82
C GLY A 639 9.41 -4.78 -10.68
N ILE A 640 8.86 -5.46 -9.67
CA ILE A 640 9.07 -6.89 -9.43
C ILE A 640 8.83 -7.74 -10.70
N ALA A 641 7.74 -7.49 -11.43
CA ALA A 641 7.42 -8.25 -12.64
C ALA A 641 8.42 -8.04 -13.79
N LEU A 642 9.07 -6.87 -13.85
CA LEU A 642 10.20 -6.64 -14.77
C LEU A 642 11.39 -7.50 -14.39
N LEU A 643 11.72 -7.59 -13.09
CA LEU A 643 12.81 -8.43 -12.60
C LEU A 643 12.53 -9.92 -12.84
N GLU A 644 11.29 -10.39 -12.60
CA GLU A 644 10.87 -11.76 -12.91
C GLU A 644 11.06 -12.06 -14.41
N ALA A 645 10.66 -11.15 -15.28
CA ALA A 645 10.89 -11.30 -16.73
C ALA A 645 12.38 -11.30 -17.09
N MET A 646 13.18 -10.40 -16.52
CA MET A 646 14.64 -10.36 -16.72
C MET A 646 15.33 -11.63 -16.23
N ALA A 647 14.87 -12.20 -15.11
CA ALA A 647 15.39 -13.44 -14.57
C ALA A 647 15.14 -14.66 -15.51
N THR A 648 14.03 -14.65 -16.30
CA THR A 648 13.81 -15.65 -17.35
C THR A 648 14.69 -15.41 -18.58
N GLY A 649 15.33 -14.27 -18.70
CA GLY A 649 16.10 -13.82 -19.86
C GLY A 649 15.28 -13.12 -20.94
N LEU A 650 14.05 -12.70 -20.67
CA LEU A 650 13.28 -11.86 -21.59
C LEU A 650 13.89 -10.48 -21.75
N LEU A 651 13.77 -9.92 -22.95
CA LEU A 651 13.99 -8.50 -23.19
C LEU A 651 12.80 -7.73 -22.60
N VAL A 652 13.07 -6.62 -21.91
CA VAL A 652 12.02 -5.86 -21.25
C VAL A 652 11.87 -4.46 -21.85
N VAL A 653 10.64 -3.94 -21.87
CA VAL A 653 10.32 -2.53 -22.11
C VAL A 653 9.71 -1.98 -20.83
N GLY A 654 10.22 -0.85 -20.36
CA GLY A 654 9.72 -0.26 -19.10
C GLY A 654 9.98 1.25 -19.00
N PRO A 655 9.45 1.89 -17.93
CA PRO A 655 9.62 3.34 -17.73
C PRO A 655 11.08 3.74 -17.54
N ASP A 656 11.42 4.94 -18.03
CA ASP A 656 12.76 5.53 -17.93
C ASP A 656 13.06 6.20 -16.59
N GLY A 657 12.14 6.05 -15.62
CA GLY A 657 12.24 6.55 -14.24
C GLY A 657 12.00 5.47 -13.20
N GLY A 658 12.27 5.79 -11.94
CA GLY A 658 12.10 4.87 -10.82
C GLY A 658 13.15 3.75 -10.78
N GLY A 659 12.79 2.61 -10.19
CA GLY A 659 13.65 1.42 -10.07
C GLY A 659 14.15 0.87 -11.40
N PRO A 660 13.30 0.71 -12.44
CA PRO A 660 13.74 0.16 -13.73
C PRO A 660 14.97 0.84 -14.33
N ALA A 661 15.10 2.15 -14.16
CA ALA A 661 16.25 2.91 -14.65
C ALA A 661 17.58 2.58 -13.95
N THR A 662 17.55 1.80 -12.85
CA THR A 662 18.77 1.38 -12.12
C THR A 662 19.28 0.00 -12.50
N TYR A 663 18.44 -0.84 -13.13
CA TYR A 663 18.80 -2.22 -13.44
C TYR A 663 18.58 -2.63 -14.91
N VAL A 664 17.76 -1.89 -15.65
CA VAL A 664 17.61 -2.13 -17.09
C VAL A 664 18.69 -1.37 -17.85
N GLU A 665 19.56 -2.09 -18.53
CA GLU A 665 20.56 -1.54 -19.40
C GLU A 665 19.96 -1.27 -20.78
N HIS A 666 19.73 0.04 -21.08
CA HIS A 666 19.03 0.47 -22.29
C HIS A 666 19.72 -0.01 -23.57
N GLY A 667 19.00 -0.71 -24.42
CA GLY A 667 19.49 -1.28 -25.68
C GLY A 667 20.22 -2.61 -25.51
N VAL A 668 20.44 -3.10 -24.29
CA VAL A 668 21.10 -4.38 -23.99
C VAL A 668 20.14 -5.35 -23.32
N THR A 669 19.76 -5.12 -22.06
CA THR A 669 18.81 -6.00 -21.34
C THR A 669 17.37 -5.57 -21.53
N GLY A 670 17.11 -4.34 -22.01
CA GLY A 670 15.78 -3.81 -22.25
C GLY A 670 15.78 -2.42 -22.87
N PHE A 671 14.61 -1.86 -23.01
CA PHE A 671 14.40 -0.51 -23.52
C PHE A 671 13.64 0.33 -22.47
N LEU A 672 14.27 1.37 -21.97
CA LEU A 672 13.68 2.39 -21.12
C LEU A 672 13.02 3.47 -21.97
N THR A 673 11.79 3.85 -21.64
CA THR A 673 11.01 4.82 -22.40
C THR A 673 10.02 5.57 -21.51
N ARG A 674 9.53 6.72 -22.00
CA ARG A 674 8.43 7.46 -21.39
C ARG A 674 7.12 6.72 -21.65
N THR A 675 6.71 5.84 -20.76
CA THR A 675 5.54 4.96 -20.92
C THR A 675 4.21 5.71 -20.98
N TRP A 676 4.16 6.95 -20.53
CA TRP A 676 3.00 7.84 -20.67
C TRP A 676 2.89 8.49 -22.05
N ASP A 677 3.94 8.41 -22.88
CA ASP A 677 4.00 8.89 -24.26
C ASP A 677 3.79 7.68 -25.18
N GLU A 678 2.62 7.57 -25.79
CA GLU A 678 2.24 6.43 -26.62
C GLU A 678 3.19 6.23 -27.82
N ALA A 679 3.65 7.30 -28.45
CA ALA A 679 4.57 7.21 -29.58
C ALA A 679 5.96 6.69 -29.15
N ALA A 680 6.42 7.10 -27.98
CA ALA A 680 7.66 6.60 -27.39
C ALA A 680 7.53 5.12 -26.99
N LEU A 681 6.42 4.72 -26.39
CA LEU A 681 6.14 3.32 -26.04
C LEU A 681 6.05 2.43 -27.29
N THR A 682 5.35 2.87 -28.32
CA THR A 682 5.28 2.21 -29.63
C THR A 682 6.66 1.96 -30.21
N THR A 683 7.49 2.99 -30.26
CA THR A 683 8.87 2.90 -30.78
C THR A 683 9.71 1.90 -29.95
N ALA A 684 9.57 1.91 -28.64
CA ALA A 684 10.30 0.99 -27.76
C ALA A 684 9.88 -0.47 -27.97
N ILE A 685 8.58 -0.74 -28.13
CA ILE A 685 8.05 -2.09 -28.41
C ILE A 685 8.59 -2.60 -29.75
N ASP A 686 8.52 -1.81 -30.82
CA ASP A 686 9.01 -2.21 -32.13
C ASP A 686 10.52 -2.51 -32.12
N ARG A 687 11.31 -1.67 -31.44
CA ARG A 687 12.76 -1.89 -31.27
C ARG A 687 13.05 -3.15 -30.47
N ALA A 688 12.31 -3.38 -29.38
CA ALA A 688 12.50 -4.56 -28.54
C ALA A 688 12.20 -5.85 -29.31
N LEU A 689 11.10 -5.90 -30.08
CA LEU A 689 10.77 -7.03 -30.95
C LEU A 689 11.82 -7.27 -32.04
N ALA A 690 12.31 -6.20 -32.68
CA ALA A 690 13.35 -6.32 -33.69
C ALA A 690 14.66 -6.88 -33.08
N THR A 691 15.02 -6.42 -31.88
CA THR A 691 16.20 -6.89 -31.16
C THR A 691 16.02 -8.36 -30.75
N ALA A 692 14.88 -8.73 -30.19
CA ALA A 692 14.58 -10.09 -29.77
C ALA A 692 14.58 -11.08 -30.97
N ALA A 693 14.05 -10.66 -32.12
CA ALA A 693 14.01 -11.47 -33.34
C ALA A 693 15.41 -11.72 -33.94
N SER A 694 16.35 -10.80 -33.75
CA SER A 694 17.74 -10.91 -34.22
C SER A 694 18.66 -11.64 -33.24
N GLU A 695 18.14 -12.06 -32.09
CA GLU A 695 18.94 -12.69 -31.04
C GLU A 695 19.32 -14.13 -31.39
N THR A 696 20.62 -14.36 -31.53
CA THR A 696 21.18 -15.68 -31.82
C THR A 696 22.12 -16.20 -30.73
N SER A 697 22.48 -15.33 -29.75
CA SER A 697 23.41 -15.65 -28.66
C SER A 697 22.68 -15.74 -27.31
N PRO A 698 23.10 -16.66 -26.41
CA PRO A 698 22.58 -16.71 -25.03
C PRO A 698 23.16 -15.58 -24.13
N ASP A 699 24.09 -14.74 -24.61
CA ASP A 699 24.83 -13.79 -23.77
C ASP A 699 23.93 -12.73 -23.15
N ARG A 700 22.99 -12.16 -23.91
CA ARG A 700 22.07 -11.16 -23.38
C ARG A 700 21.11 -11.74 -22.32
N PRO A 701 20.43 -12.89 -22.55
CA PRO A 701 19.63 -13.52 -21.52
C PRO A 701 20.41 -13.83 -20.24
N ALA A 702 21.63 -14.35 -20.38
CA ALA A 702 22.52 -14.62 -19.27
C ALA A 702 22.89 -13.32 -18.51
N ARG A 703 23.21 -12.24 -19.23
CA ARG A 703 23.47 -10.92 -18.63
C ARG A 703 22.25 -10.35 -17.91
N SER A 704 21.06 -10.45 -18.52
CA SER A 704 19.81 -10.01 -17.92
C SER A 704 19.55 -10.73 -16.59
N ARG A 705 19.75 -12.04 -16.57
CA ARG A 705 19.61 -12.85 -15.37
C ARG A 705 20.68 -12.53 -14.32
N ALA A 706 21.94 -12.37 -14.72
CA ALA A 706 23.04 -12.07 -13.81
C ALA A 706 22.81 -10.77 -13.01
N VAL A 707 22.19 -9.75 -13.62
CA VAL A 707 21.79 -8.53 -12.92
C VAL A 707 20.87 -8.84 -11.75
N VAL A 708 19.90 -9.72 -11.97
CA VAL A 708 18.92 -10.09 -10.92
C VAL A 708 19.58 -10.94 -9.83
N GLU A 709 20.39 -11.94 -10.22
CA GLU A 709 21.08 -12.84 -9.29
C GLU A 709 22.03 -12.10 -8.34
N GLN A 710 22.72 -11.08 -8.86
CA GLN A 710 23.71 -10.34 -8.09
C GLN A 710 23.13 -9.40 -7.04
N SER A 711 21.92 -8.84 -7.28
CA SER A 711 21.46 -7.70 -6.48
C SER A 711 19.98 -7.71 -6.11
N PHE A 712 19.17 -8.58 -6.72
CA PHE A 712 17.71 -8.50 -6.63
C PHE A 712 17.07 -9.82 -6.25
N THR A 713 17.73 -10.61 -5.40
CA THR A 713 17.18 -11.81 -4.80
C THR A 713 16.45 -11.51 -3.50
N ILE A 714 15.46 -12.32 -3.17
CA ILE A 714 14.73 -12.15 -1.91
C ILE A 714 15.64 -12.36 -0.70
N GLN A 715 16.65 -13.21 -0.79
CA GLN A 715 17.67 -13.44 0.23
C GLN A 715 18.53 -12.20 0.46
N ALA A 716 19.01 -11.56 -0.61
CA ALA A 716 19.78 -10.30 -0.48
C ALA A 716 18.95 -9.21 0.19
N MET A 717 17.66 -9.11 -0.15
CA MET A 717 16.73 -8.18 0.49
C MET A 717 16.53 -8.52 1.97
N ALA A 718 16.33 -9.79 2.32
CA ALA A 718 16.14 -10.26 3.69
C ALA A 718 17.37 -9.92 4.55
N THR A 719 18.57 -10.27 4.08
CA THR A 719 19.84 -9.95 4.76
C THR A 719 20.02 -8.45 4.99
N ALA A 720 19.74 -7.62 3.97
CA ALA A 720 19.85 -6.17 4.11
C ALA A 720 18.85 -5.61 5.15
N LEU A 721 17.59 -6.10 5.14
CA LEU A 721 16.57 -5.69 6.09
C LEU A 721 16.84 -6.18 7.51
N SER A 722 17.38 -7.39 7.70
CA SER A 722 17.77 -7.91 9.02
C SER A 722 18.78 -6.98 9.70
N ARG A 723 19.76 -6.44 8.95
CA ARG A 723 20.72 -5.46 9.47
C ARG A 723 20.03 -4.13 9.89
N VAL A 724 19.06 -3.67 9.10
CA VAL A 724 18.27 -2.47 9.46
C VAL A 724 17.49 -2.72 10.76
N TYR A 725 16.84 -3.88 10.88
CA TYR A 725 16.04 -4.23 12.05
C TYR A 725 16.91 -4.31 13.33
N ASP A 726 18.09 -4.89 13.23
CA ASP A 726 19.06 -4.94 14.32
C ASP A 726 19.54 -3.54 14.73
N GLY A 727 19.80 -2.68 13.75
CA GLY A 727 20.16 -1.29 13.99
C GLY A 727 19.09 -0.55 14.80
N VAL A 728 17.83 -0.65 14.36
CA VAL A 728 16.67 -0.03 15.02
C VAL A 728 16.52 -0.55 16.47
N ARG A 729 16.69 -1.86 16.68
CA ARG A 729 16.62 -2.46 18.02
C ARG A 729 17.70 -1.88 18.96
N ARG A 730 18.95 -1.80 18.50
CA ARG A 730 20.07 -1.28 19.29
C ARG A 730 19.84 0.20 19.64
N GLU A 731 19.49 1.04 18.69
CA GLU A 731 19.22 2.46 18.92
C GLU A 731 18.08 2.68 19.91
N THR A 732 17.04 1.84 19.85
CA THR A 732 15.91 1.93 20.76
C THR A 732 16.29 1.48 22.18
N ALA A 733 17.09 0.43 22.31
CA ALA A 733 17.59 -0.03 23.60
C ALA A 733 18.51 1.01 24.26
N ASP A 734 19.37 1.69 23.49
CA ASP A 734 20.28 2.73 23.99
C ASP A 734 19.53 4.02 24.38
N SER A 735 18.36 4.28 23.79
CA SER A 735 17.55 5.46 24.09
C SER A 735 16.63 5.31 25.30
N GLU A 736 16.43 4.09 25.81
CA GLU A 736 15.75 3.88 27.10
C GLU A 736 16.63 4.41 28.23
N TRP A 737 16.40 5.65 28.63
CA TRP A 737 17.04 6.25 29.76
C TRP A 737 16.78 5.42 31.03
N PRO A 738 17.82 5.10 31.87
CA PRO A 738 17.59 4.31 33.05
C PRO A 738 16.53 5.03 33.91
N VAL A 739 15.40 4.37 34.11
CA VAL A 739 14.40 4.81 35.08
C VAL A 739 15.15 4.89 36.41
N ILE A 740 15.45 6.09 36.85
CA ILE A 740 15.97 6.31 38.21
C ILE A 740 14.89 5.79 39.15
N ALA A 741 15.12 4.61 39.70
CA ALA A 741 14.28 4.03 40.72
C ALA A 741 14.18 5.02 41.89
N ALA A 742 12.99 5.65 42.06
CA ALA A 742 12.67 6.50 43.19
C ALA A 742 12.05 5.67 44.30
#